data_9e5854baa9f32979bae89b59c5a3058e
#
_entry.id   9e5854baa9f32979bae89b59c5a3058e
#
_cell.length_a   1.000
_cell.length_b   1.000
_cell.length_c   1.000
_cell.angle_alpha   90.00
_cell.angle_beta   90.00
_cell.angle_gamma   90.00
#
_symmetry.space_group_name_H-M   'P 1'
#
loop_
_entity.id
_entity.type
_entity.pdbx_description
1 polymer ?
#
loop_
_entity_poly.entity_id
_entity_poly.type
_entity_poly.pdbx_seq_one_letter_code
_entity_poly.pdbx_strand_id
1 'polypeptide(L)'
;MDYHKSCLKSRGGIWLAQELWLTEKQLPLLHQLNANFTARSGMEEAVSSGVLRGRPHGGVSIAWSPDLDHVISPLSNYKHKRVVAAELATADRNVIFISVYMPFMDSSNRATCVAEYTDAVSMVELIVSDHPHHLFVLGGDLNCELTGDSPFDNVWRDFVTQNQFAYCNIASPPGYTYHHATLGHKKMNDHFLVSNELMSNDKCTTLAILDEGENPSDHLPITMVMSIEIQPDQIDNKQTITPPSLKWDKVSPHHIQAYSDSLSLELGAQSWLPVDSCEGCHCDRQECRDILQQNYDRVISSVCAAEAVLPRYGPGVEKDWWNPKLTELKQKSIEIHNLWVIEGRPRSGPIYSERLRVRAAYKRDIRAAQIAPKQRAWNRLHSDLEFSETIDFWKTWKSLYSKSKNSFASVVNGCSSRESIANEFKKVFLENSKPNNQQKVDELNRKFVAQYGDFTASHSSSCDCDSYQISLPNLIDAICCMKKGKCADADGLMPEHFHNAPLILLEILRSMFNRMLQHSFVPNQFRFGFMVPIIKDPQGNHSDSANYRGITISPIISKVFEHALKIIFTNHLSTSPYQFGFKQNSSTVHSLYCLQKTIDYFVNNNSRVFCSFLDASKAFDRLIHSGLFIKLMNKKVPKIFLDIMMTWHTGLQCRVKWDGFYSDWFHISAGVRQGGVLSPDLYCIYVDDLINILQSLHVGCFVKNVFAAALFYADDMAVLAPSLKGLQKLLDACASYCAEWDIKLNAKKTKNICFGKGKAPTYRLKLNGSEIDWEDECVYLGVTLKSGAAYGCSMKNTLGKFYRSLNSIIRVEGRSDDMVMLRLLESHSLPILSYAIETVHVSNRDDNRQLRVAYNAIYRKMFGYSYRESVTALQHALDRPTWEELVEARKGKFIQRCRRYSSHALIRIFVHQRGGGGPSARIH
;
A
#
# COMPACT_ATOMS: atom_id res chain seq x y z
N MET A 1 -19.82 9.23 16.83
CA MET A 1 -19.59 8.74 15.45
C MET A 1 -20.81 7.99 14.89
N ASP A 2 -21.36 6.99 15.58
CA ASP A 2 -22.48 6.20 15.05
C ASP A 2 -23.77 7.01 14.85
N TYR A 3 -24.11 7.90 15.80
CA TYR A 3 -25.23 8.81 15.66
C TYR A 3 -25.05 9.76 14.44
N HIS A 4 -23.90 10.39 14.33
CA HIS A 4 -23.60 11.29 13.21
C HIS A 4 -23.61 10.57 11.85
N LYS A 5 -23.12 9.32 11.81
CA LYS A 5 -23.20 8.49 10.62
C LYS A 5 -24.64 8.14 10.23
N SER A 6 -25.48 7.86 11.23
CA SER A 6 -26.91 7.59 11.01
C SER A 6 -27.60 8.83 10.44
N CYS A 7 -27.34 10.00 11.00
CA CYS A 7 -27.90 11.27 10.53
C CYS A 7 -27.48 11.61 9.10
N LEU A 8 -26.18 11.52 8.79
CA LEU A 8 -25.68 11.75 7.42
C LEU A 8 -26.31 10.77 6.42
N LYS A 9 -26.48 9.50 6.81
CA LYS A 9 -27.08 8.48 5.94
C LYS A 9 -28.59 8.71 5.71
N SER A 10 -29.31 9.12 6.74
CA SER A 10 -30.78 9.27 6.67
C SER A 10 -31.23 10.59 6.06
N ARG A 11 -30.44 11.65 6.21
CA ARG A 11 -30.80 13.03 5.81
C ARG A 11 -29.97 13.59 4.68
N GLY A 12 -28.77 13.00 4.42
CA GLY A 12 -27.86 13.49 3.40
C GLY A 12 -27.31 14.89 3.69
N GLY A 13 -26.80 15.57 2.64
CA GLY A 13 -26.44 16.98 2.67
C GLY A 13 -25.08 17.29 3.30
N ILE A 14 -24.97 18.47 3.90
CA ILE A 14 -23.73 19.03 4.48
C ILE A 14 -23.87 19.11 6.00
N TRP A 15 -22.85 18.70 6.70
CA TRP A 15 -22.82 18.60 8.16
C TRP A 15 -21.68 19.46 8.72
N LEU A 16 -22.03 20.44 9.57
CA LEU A 16 -21.08 21.27 10.30
C LEU A 16 -20.95 20.70 11.73
N ALA A 17 -19.76 20.27 12.13
CA ALA A 17 -19.55 19.66 13.44
C ALA A 17 -18.46 20.37 14.24
N GLN A 18 -18.70 20.54 15.52
CA GLN A 18 -17.84 21.18 16.50
C GLN A 18 -17.47 20.19 17.61
N GLU A 19 -16.47 20.54 18.42
CA GLU A 19 -16.00 19.72 19.53
C GLU A 19 -15.63 18.28 19.13
N LEU A 20 -14.82 18.16 18.07
CA LEU A 20 -14.41 16.84 17.56
C LEU A 20 -13.62 16.02 18.58
N TRP A 21 -12.92 16.68 19.50
CA TRP A 21 -12.04 16.07 20.50
C TRP A 21 -11.01 15.12 19.89
N LEU A 22 -10.54 15.47 18.70
CA LEU A 22 -9.54 14.71 17.94
C LEU A 22 -8.26 15.54 17.80
N THR A 23 -7.13 14.88 17.97
CA THR A 23 -5.83 15.45 17.56
C THR A 23 -5.70 15.39 16.05
N GLU A 24 -4.78 16.18 15.45
CA GLU A 24 -4.52 16.19 14.00
C GLU A 24 -4.27 14.77 13.45
N LYS A 25 -3.53 13.95 14.20
CA LYS A 25 -3.28 12.55 13.85
C LYS A 25 -4.52 11.64 13.91
N GLN A 26 -5.56 12.08 14.58
CA GLN A 26 -6.82 11.33 14.75
C GLN A 26 -7.93 11.82 13.81
N LEU A 27 -7.80 12.98 13.18
CA LEU A 27 -8.78 13.48 12.19
C LEU A 27 -9.17 12.45 11.12
N PRO A 28 -8.26 11.58 10.62
CA PRO A 28 -8.64 10.52 9.68
C PRO A 28 -9.71 9.55 10.20
N LEU A 29 -10.01 9.53 11.52
CA LEU A 29 -11.12 8.75 12.05
C LEU A 29 -12.49 9.22 11.52
N LEU A 30 -12.58 10.47 11.07
CA LEU A 30 -13.80 11.01 10.45
C LEU A 30 -14.20 10.27 9.16
N HIS A 31 -13.27 9.57 8.48
CA HIS A 31 -13.62 8.67 7.36
C HIS A 31 -14.60 7.55 7.74
N GLN A 32 -14.75 7.27 9.05
CA GLN A 32 -15.75 6.31 9.52
C GLN A 32 -17.19 6.80 9.35
N LEU A 33 -17.39 8.09 9.07
CA LEU A 33 -18.70 8.67 8.75
C LEU A 33 -19.23 8.22 7.39
N ASN A 34 -18.40 7.65 6.52
CA ASN A 34 -18.68 7.37 5.10
C ASN A 34 -19.10 8.64 4.33
N ALA A 35 -18.47 9.76 4.65
CA ALA A 35 -18.66 11.07 4.08
C ALA A 35 -17.29 11.67 3.78
N ASN A 36 -17.22 12.58 2.81
CA ASN A 36 -16.02 13.39 2.61
C ASN A 36 -16.04 14.54 3.62
N PHE A 37 -14.86 15.09 3.96
CA PHE A 37 -14.79 16.12 4.99
C PHE A 37 -13.54 17.00 4.86
N THR A 38 -13.65 18.21 5.41
CA THR A 38 -12.52 19.05 5.81
C THR A 38 -12.61 19.32 7.31
N ALA A 39 -11.48 19.27 8.03
CA ALA A 39 -11.48 19.39 9.47
C ALA A 39 -10.20 20.03 10.01
N ARG A 40 -10.27 20.62 11.21
CA ARG A 40 -9.14 21.14 11.99
C ARG A 40 -9.17 20.61 13.40
N SER A 41 -8.01 20.25 13.94
CA SER A 41 -7.84 19.99 15.36
C SER A 41 -7.75 21.32 16.13
N GLY A 42 -8.40 21.41 17.25
CA GLY A 42 -8.28 22.57 18.14
C GLY A 42 -6.98 22.57 18.99
N MET A 43 -6.08 21.59 18.82
CA MET A 43 -5.01 21.27 19.79
C MET A 43 -3.59 21.21 19.21
N GLU A 44 -3.34 21.68 18.00
CA GLU A 44 -2.02 21.61 17.38
C GLU A 44 -0.92 22.25 18.26
N GLU A 45 -1.18 23.41 18.84
CA GLU A 45 -0.23 24.14 19.69
C GLU A 45 0.04 23.42 21.02
N ALA A 46 -1.00 22.85 21.64
CA ALA A 46 -0.85 22.12 22.91
C ALA A 46 -0.12 20.77 22.74
N VAL A 47 -0.30 20.13 21.58
CA VAL A 47 0.42 18.88 21.23
C VAL A 47 1.86 19.17 20.87
N SER A 48 2.14 20.22 20.11
CA SER A 48 3.50 20.58 19.67
C SER A 48 4.37 21.09 20.84
N SER A 49 3.77 21.80 21.81
CA SER A 49 4.44 22.27 23.02
C SER A 49 4.56 21.22 24.13
N GLY A 50 3.98 20.01 23.95
CA GLY A 50 4.01 18.94 24.94
C GLY A 50 3.17 19.22 26.22
N VAL A 51 2.31 20.24 26.21
CA VAL A 51 1.53 20.71 27.37
C VAL A 51 0.17 20.02 27.49
N LEU A 52 -0.16 19.07 26.57
CA LEU A 52 -1.44 18.38 26.61
C LEU A 52 -1.62 17.58 27.91
N ARG A 53 -2.47 18.10 28.81
CA ARG A 53 -2.91 17.40 30.03
C ARG A 53 -4.40 17.10 29.90
N GLY A 54 -4.79 15.82 29.96
CA GLY A 54 -6.18 15.38 29.88
C GLY A 54 -6.68 14.99 28.49
N ARG A 55 -7.99 15.10 28.28
CA ARG A 55 -8.61 14.74 26.98
C ARG A 55 -8.41 15.85 25.94
N PRO A 56 -8.29 15.49 24.65
CA PRO A 56 -8.37 16.48 23.57
C PRO A 56 -9.67 17.29 23.69
N HIS A 57 -9.63 18.57 23.35
CA HIS A 57 -10.80 19.46 23.33
C HIS A 57 -10.82 20.30 22.06
N GLY A 58 -12.00 20.82 21.70
CA GLY A 58 -12.20 21.63 20.49
C GLY A 58 -12.13 20.81 19.19
N GLY A 59 -11.89 21.52 18.09
CA GLY A 59 -11.89 21.00 16.74
C GLY A 59 -13.18 21.25 15.99
N VAL A 60 -13.07 21.50 14.67
CA VAL A 60 -14.19 21.82 13.77
C VAL A 60 -14.09 21.01 12.49
N SER A 61 -15.25 20.67 11.89
CA SER A 61 -15.28 20.03 10.57
C SER A 61 -16.51 20.41 9.76
N ILE A 62 -16.38 20.26 8.46
CA ILE A 62 -17.48 20.20 7.50
C ILE A 62 -17.39 18.82 6.83
N ALA A 63 -18.46 18.05 6.89
CA ALA A 63 -18.59 16.76 6.19
C ALA A 63 -19.77 16.82 5.23
N TRP A 64 -19.70 16.12 4.12
CA TRP A 64 -20.75 16.11 3.11
C TRP A 64 -20.98 14.71 2.54
N SER A 65 -22.22 14.50 2.06
CA SER A 65 -22.60 13.26 1.42
C SER A 65 -21.77 13.00 0.15
N PRO A 66 -21.45 11.74 -0.18
CA PRO A 66 -20.62 11.42 -1.35
C PRO A 66 -21.20 11.89 -2.69
N ASP A 67 -22.49 12.04 -2.79
CA ASP A 67 -23.20 12.57 -3.96
C ASP A 67 -22.91 14.06 -4.22
N LEU A 68 -22.42 14.79 -3.23
CA LEU A 68 -22.03 16.20 -3.34
C LEU A 68 -20.51 16.38 -3.57
N ASP A 69 -19.73 15.32 -3.65
CA ASP A 69 -18.26 15.37 -3.73
C ASP A 69 -17.76 16.07 -5.01
N HIS A 70 -18.52 15.99 -6.08
CA HIS A 70 -18.18 16.58 -7.37
C HIS A 70 -18.37 18.11 -7.42
N VAL A 71 -19.12 18.66 -6.48
CA VAL A 71 -19.45 20.11 -6.42
C VAL A 71 -18.94 20.80 -5.15
N ILE A 72 -18.40 20.07 -4.18
CA ILE A 72 -17.86 20.65 -2.94
C ILE A 72 -16.33 20.58 -2.94
N SER A 73 -15.69 21.72 -2.69
CA SER A 73 -14.24 21.82 -2.54
C SER A 73 -13.85 22.50 -1.22
N PRO A 74 -12.87 21.92 -0.45
CA PRO A 74 -12.37 22.54 0.77
C PRO A 74 -11.60 23.83 0.49
N LEU A 75 -11.82 24.89 1.26
CA LEU A 75 -11.02 26.11 1.24
C LEU A 75 -9.83 25.97 2.20
N SER A 76 -8.79 25.22 1.78
CA SER A 76 -7.64 24.85 2.62
C SER A 76 -6.64 25.98 2.88
N ASN A 77 -6.77 27.12 2.18
CA ASN A 77 -5.90 28.29 2.35
C ASN A 77 -6.07 28.99 3.69
N TYR A 78 -7.27 28.90 4.28
CA TYR A 78 -7.59 29.50 5.58
C TYR A 78 -7.25 28.52 6.71
N LYS A 79 -6.18 28.82 7.44
CA LYS A 79 -5.68 27.97 8.53
C LYS A 79 -6.02 28.61 9.88
N HIS A 80 -7.10 28.15 10.49
CA HIS A 80 -7.49 28.58 11.84
C HIS A 80 -8.00 27.40 12.69
N LYS A 81 -7.63 27.34 13.98
CA LYS A 81 -7.98 26.22 14.87
C LYS A 81 -9.48 26.08 15.17
N ARG A 82 -10.27 27.14 14.92
CA ARG A 82 -11.70 27.24 15.27
C ARG A 82 -12.59 27.47 14.05
N VAL A 83 -12.04 27.59 12.83
CA VAL A 83 -12.80 27.91 11.63
C VAL A 83 -12.35 26.99 10.50
N VAL A 84 -13.30 26.46 9.76
CA VAL A 84 -13.07 25.68 8.53
C VAL A 84 -14.13 26.03 7.51
N ALA A 85 -13.76 26.08 6.23
CA ALA A 85 -14.67 26.46 5.16
C ALA A 85 -14.58 25.49 3.97
N ALA A 86 -15.71 25.34 3.26
CA ALA A 86 -15.81 24.59 2.01
C ALA A 86 -16.76 25.32 1.06
N GLU A 87 -16.46 25.29 -0.21
CA GLU A 87 -17.22 25.91 -1.28
C GLU A 87 -18.08 24.87 -1.99
N LEU A 88 -19.36 25.19 -2.20
CA LEU A 88 -20.29 24.44 -3.04
C LEU A 88 -20.47 25.18 -4.37
N ALA A 89 -20.13 24.56 -5.48
CA ALA A 89 -20.37 25.09 -6.81
C ALA A 89 -21.86 24.96 -7.18
N THR A 90 -22.46 26.06 -7.60
CA THR A 90 -23.89 26.11 -7.98
C THR A 90 -24.07 26.71 -9.37
N ALA A 91 -25.29 26.59 -9.92
CA ALA A 91 -25.59 27.10 -11.27
C ALA A 91 -25.60 28.65 -11.32
N ASP A 92 -25.91 29.32 -10.20
CA ASP A 92 -26.00 30.79 -10.12
C ASP A 92 -24.73 31.36 -9.45
N ARG A 93 -24.68 31.33 -8.14
CA ARG A 93 -23.56 31.87 -7.34
C ARG A 93 -23.12 30.81 -6.32
N ASN A 94 -21.82 30.49 -6.30
CA ASN A 94 -21.27 29.51 -5.37
C ASN A 94 -21.58 29.86 -3.90
N VAL A 95 -21.74 28.84 -3.09
CA VAL A 95 -22.07 28.97 -1.67
C VAL A 95 -20.91 28.50 -0.84
N ILE A 96 -20.42 29.33 0.09
CA ILE A 96 -19.36 28.94 1.03
C ILE A 96 -20.01 28.57 2.37
N PHE A 97 -19.77 27.34 2.79
CA PHE A 97 -20.11 26.83 4.12
C PHE A 97 -18.95 27.06 5.06
N ILE A 98 -19.22 27.66 6.21
CA ILE A 98 -18.22 27.95 7.24
C ILE A 98 -18.68 27.29 8.56
N SER A 99 -17.88 26.40 9.10
CA SER A 99 -18.09 25.79 10.42
C SER A 99 -17.20 26.48 11.45
N VAL A 100 -17.80 26.92 12.55
CA VAL A 100 -17.09 27.64 13.63
C VAL A 100 -17.35 27.01 15.00
N TYR A 101 -16.31 27.06 15.86
CA TYR A 101 -16.41 26.72 17.27
C TYR A 101 -15.78 27.82 18.10
N MET A 102 -16.60 28.68 18.69
CA MET A 102 -16.14 29.88 19.38
C MET A 102 -15.75 29.57 20.84
N PRO A 103 -14.81 30.32 21.43
CA PRO A 103 -14.49 30.18 22.86
C PRO A 103 -15.69 30.54 23.77
N PHE A 104 -15.87 29.78 24.83
CA PHE A 104 -16.79 30.18 25.86
C PHE A 104 -16.15 31.26 26.75
N MET A 105 -17.00 32.10 27.43
CA MET A 105 -16.52 33.12 28.33
C MET A 105 -16.06 32.50 29.65
N ASP A 106 -14.77 32.49 29.90
CA ASP A 106 -14.19 32.17 31.21
C ASP A 106 -13.97 33.46 32.00
N SER A 107 -14.64 33.60 33.10
CA SER A 107 -14.53 34.76 33.97
C SER A 107 -13.13 34.95 34.56
N SER A 108 -12.34 33.85 34.70
CA SER A 108 -10.99 33.91 35.24
C SER A 108 -9.96 34.41 34.20
N ASN A 109 -10.28 34.35 32.89
CA ASN A 109 -9.37 34.74 31.82
C ASN A 109 -10.03 35.52 30.68
N ARG A 110 -10.89 36.46 31.05
CA ARG A 110 -11.78 37.23 30.16
C ARG A 110 -11.04 37.86 28.96
N ALA A 111 -9.92 38.50 29.21
CA ALA A 111 -9.17 39.20 28.14
C ALA A 111 -8.65 38.25 27.03
N THR A 112 -8.15 37.08 27.42
CA THR A 112 -7.69 36.06 26.47
C THR A 112 -8.87 35.46 25.70
N CYS A 113 -9.98 35.19 26.35
CA CYS A 113 -11.21 34.71 25.71
C CYS A 113 -11.74 35.69 24.67
N VAL A 114 -11.76 36.99 24.97
CA VAL A 114 -12.17 38.04 24.03
C VAL A 114 -11.21 38.12 22.86
N ALA A 115 -9.92 38.06 23.11
CA ALA A 115 -8.90 38.09 22.01
C ALA A 115 -9.04 36.89 21.08
N GLU A 116 -9.15 35.65 21.60
CA GLU A 116 -9.38 34.45 20.78
C GLU A 116 -10.72 34.50 20.03
N TYR A 117 -11.74 35.09 20.64
CA TYR A 117 -13.04 35.24 20.00
C TYR A 117 -12.95 36.19 18.80
N THR A 118 -12.31 37.35 19.01
CA THR A 118 -12.09 38.36 17.96
C THR A 118 -11.25 37.81 16.84
N ASP A 119 -10.19 37.03 17.14
CA ASP A 119 -9.33 36.36 16.14
C ASP A 119 -10.14 35.42 15.25
N ALA A 120 -11.01 34.59 15.83
CA ALA A 120 -11.85 33.67 15.09
C ALA A 120 -12.89 34.39 14.20
N VAL A 121 -13.48 35.49 14.68
CA VAL A 121 -14.41 36.29 13.86
C VAL A 121 -13.67 37.00 12.73
N SER A 122 -12.47 37.54 12.97
CA SER A 122 -11.64 38.14 11.93
C SER A 122 -11.25 37.17 10.83
N MET A 123 -11.07 35.88 11.16
CA MET A 123 -10.87 34.84 10.15
C MET A 123 -12.11 34.64 9.27
N VAL A 124 -13.32 34.68 9.88
CA VAL A 124 -14.57 34.60 9.10
C VAL A 124 -14.73 35.83 8.21
N GLU A 125 -14.45 37.03 8.74
CA GLU A 125 -14.47 38.27 7.95
C GLU A 125 -13.50 38.24 6.76
N LEU A 126 -12.33 37.70 6.95
CA LEU A 126 -11.36 37.50 5.88
C LEU A 126 -11.92 36.58 4.78
N ILE A 127 -12.51 35.44 5.15
CA ILE A 127 -13.13 34.53 4.16
C ILE A 127 -14.25 35.25 3.39
N VAL A 128 -15.08 36.02 4.07
CA VAL A 128 -16.17 36.77 3.44
C VAL A 128 -15.63 37.86 2.50
N SER A 129 -14.61 38.60 2.92
CA SER A 129 -14.00 39.66 2.11
C SER A 129 -13.26 39.16 0.88
N ASP A 130 -12.61 37.98 0.97
CA ASP A 130 -11.89 37.36 -0.14
C ASP A 130 -12.82 36.79 -1.22
N HIS A 131 -14.10 36.57 -0.89
CA HIS A 131 -15.10 35.97 -1.75
C HIS A 131 -16.36 36.85 -1.97
N PRO A 132 -16.22 38.08 -2.46
CA PRO A 132 -17.32 39.07 -2.48
C PRO A 132 -18.52 38.70 -3.37
N HIS A 133 -18.33 37.72 -4.26
CA HIS A 133 -19.37 37.26 -5.19
C HIS A 133 -20.07 35.98 -4.76
N HIS A 134 -19.71 35.43 -3.59
CA HIS A 134 -20.26 34.18 -3.07
C HIS A 134 -21.41 34.43 -2.10
N LEU A 135 -22.26 33.42 -1.93
CA LEU A 135 -23.23 33.36 -0.86
C LEU A 135 -22.62 32.57 0.31
N PHE A 136 -23.06 32.84 1.52
CA PHE A 136 -22.48 32.24 2.72
C PHE A 136 -23.50 31.57 3.60
N VAL A 137 -23.10 30.41 4.15
CA VAL A 137 -23.77 29.71 5.23
C VAL A 137 -22.76 29.46 6.34
N LEU A 138 -22.91 30.15 7.45
CA LEU A 138 -22.08 29.99 8.61
C LEU A 138 -22.90 29.24 9.68
N GLY A 139 -22.35 28.19 10.27
CA GLY A 139 -23.02 27.47 11.33
C GLY A 139 -22.03 26.92 12.34
N GLY A 140 -22.49 26.78 13.57
CA GLY A 140 -21.71 26.18 14.64
C GLY A 140 -22.09 26.69 16.03
N ASP A 141 -21.26 26.31 17.01
CA ASP A 141 -21.36 26.77 18.38
C ASP A 141 -20.70 28.15 18.54
N LEU A 142 -21.54 29.19 18.54
CA LEU A 142 -21.11 30.57 18.70
C LEU A 142 -20.82 30.95 20.17
N ASN A 143 -21.17 30.10 21.10
CA ASN A 143 -21.07 30.36 22.56
C ASN A 143 -21.64 31.71 22.98
N CYS A 144 -22.67 32.19 22.26
CA CYS A 144 -23.38 33.45 22.56
C CYS A 144 -24.89 33.31 22.28
N GLU A 145 -25.66 34.17 22.86
CA GLU A 145 -27.08 34.35 22.55
C GLU A 145 -27.21 35.63 21.69
N LEU A 146 -27.53 35.50 20.42
CA LEU A 146 -27.57 36.65 19.48
C LEU A 146 -28.52 37.77 19.89
N THR A 147 -29.45 37.49 20.79
CA THR A 147 -30.40 38.46 21.37
C THR A 147 -29.96 39.00 22.76
N GLY A 148 -28.79 38.55 23.26
CA GLY A 148 -28.23 38.95 24.53
C GLY A 148 -27.43 40.26 24.47
N ASP A 149 -26.85 40.69 25.59
CA ASP A 149 -26.05 41.91 25.72
C ASP A 149 -24.59 41.62 26.15
N SER A 150 -24.14 40.39 26.02
CA SER A 150 -22.76 40.05 26.30
C SER A 150 -21.81 40.67 25.26
N PRO A 151 -20.52 40.84 25.58
CA PRO A 151 -19.53 41.30 24.58
C PRO A 151 -19.47 40.42 23.33
N PHE A 152 -19.69 39.09 23.46
CA PHE A 152 -19.72 38.16 22.36
C PHE A 152 -20.96 38.32 21.49
N ASP A 153 -22.11 38.55 22.10
CA ASP A 153 -23.36 38.82 21.40
C ASP A 153 -23.25 40.09 20.55
N ASN A 154 -22.58 41.12 21.04
CA ASN A 154 -22.35 42.35 20.30
C ASN A 154 -21.42 42.13 19.08
N VAL A 155 -20.34 41.38 19.23
CA VAL A 155 -19.41 41.07 18.13
C VAL A 155 -20.13 40.41 16.94
N TRP A 156 -20.99 39.41 17.22
CA TRP A 156 -21.74 38.76 16.14
C TRP A 156 -22.85 39.63 15.59
N ARG A 157 -23.49 40.47 16.39
CA ARG A 157 -24.51 41.42 15.95
C ARG A 157 -23.89 42.47 14.99
N ASP A 158 -22.70 42.95 15.33
CA ASP A 158 -21.94 43.86 14.48
C ASP A 158 -21.51 43.16 13.17
N PHE A 159 -21.02 41.93 13.25
CA PHE A 159 -20.65 41.11 12.08
C PHE A 159 -21.85 40.92 11.14
N VAL A 160 -23.01 40.52 11.67
CA VAL A 160 -24.26 40.29 10.91
C VAL A 160 -24.66 41.56 10.17
N THR A 161 -24.61 42.73 10.86
CA THR A 161 -25.02 44.01 10.31
C THR A 161 -24.04 44.48 9.21
N GLN A 162 -22.75 44.38 9.46
CA GLN A 162 -21.70 44.87 8.53
C GLN A 162 -21.57 44.01 7.29
N ASN A 163 -21.74 42.71 7.40
CA ASN A 163 -21.53 41.75 6.31
C ASN A 163 -22.81 41.25 5.62
N GLN A 164 -23.96 41.90 5.89
CA GLN A 164 -25.28 41.59 5.30
C GLN A 164 -25.69 40.12 5.48
N PHE A 165 -25.49 39.60 6.68
CA PHE A 165 -26.02 38.31 7.07
C PHE A 165 -27.37 38.44 7.78
N ALA A 166 -28.16 37.37 7.71
CA ALA A 166 -29.35 37.16 8.55
C ALA A 166 -29.15 35.94 9.44
N TYR A 167 -29.68 35.96 10.63
CA TYR A 167 -29.75 34.78 11.46
C TYR A 167 -31.09 34.06 11.30
N CYS A 168 -31.00 32.72 11.22
CA CYS A 168 -32.19 31.91 11.02
C CYS A 168 -32.91 31.72 12.37
N ASN A 169 -34.12 32.22 12.47
CA ASN A 169 -34.94 32.07 13.67
C ASN A 169 -35.48 30.65 13.83
N ILE A 170 -35.27 30.05 15.00
CA ILE A 170 -35.82 28.74 15.34
C ILE A 170 -37.24 28.90 15.88
N ALA A 171 -38.19 28.47 15.09
CA ALA A 171 -39.61 28.50 15.48
C ALA A 171 -40.08 27.27 16.27
N SER A 172 -39.21 26.26 16.44
CA SER A 172 -39.57 24.96 17.03
C SER A 172 -39.09 24.80 18.49
N PRO A 173 -39.87 24.15 19.38
CA PRO A 173 -39.37 23.73 20.68
C PRO A 173 -38.18 22.78 20.55
N PRO A 174 -37.22 22.77 21.46
CA PRO A 174 -37.30 23.26 22.85
C PRO A 174 -36.82 24.70 23.07
N GLY A 175 -36.37 25.46 22.04
CA GLY A 175 -35.90 26.83 22.20
C GLY A 175 -34.52 26.98 22.90
N TYR A 176 -33.74 25.92 22.91
CA TYR A 176 -32.34 25.88 23.36
C TYR A 176 -31.57 24.78 22.64
N THR A 177 -30.28 24.96 22.41
CA THR A 177 -29.40 23.94 21.81
C THR A 177 -28.48 23.32 22.86
N TYR A 178 -28.09 24.01 23.91
CA TYR A 178 -27.26 23.55 25.00
C TYR A 178 -28.00 23.36 26.30
N HIS A 179 -27.75 22.23 26.98
CA HIS A 179 -28.32 21.95 28.31
C HIS A 179 -27.26 21.34 29.23
N HIS A 180 -26.87 22.12 30.29
CA HIS A 180 -25.95 21.62 31.29
C HIS A 180 -26.63 20.63 32.22
N ALA A 181 -26.25 19.35 32.15
CA ALA A 181 -26.95 18.26 32.84
C ALA A 181 -27.03 18.41 34.38
N THR A 182 -26.02 19.04 35.02
CA THR A 182 -25.94 19.18 36.50
C THR A 182 -26.51 20.51 36.99
N LEU A 183 -26.19 21.61 36.29
CA LEU A 183 -26.60 22.96 36.70
C LEU A 183 -27.97 23.39 36.15
N GLY A 184 -28.49 22.64 35.19
CA GLY A 184 -29.80 22.89 34.58
C GLY A 184 -29.87 24.13 33.70
N HIS A 185 -28.73 24.78 33.38
CA HIS A 185 -28.72 25.94 32.50
C HIS A 185 -29.05 25.52 31.07
N LYS A 186 -29.90 26.31 30.42
CA LYS A 186 -30.26 26.15 29.02
C LYS A 186 -29.85 27.39 28.26
N LYS A 187 -29.22 27.22 27.11
CA LYS A 187 -28.76 28.31 26.24
C LYS A 187 -28.98 27.97 24.79
N MET A 188 -29.16 29.01 24.00
CA MET A 188 -29.15 28.93 22.54
C MET A 188 -27.74 29.34 22.07
N ASN A 189 -26.82 28.37 21.99
CA ASN A 189 -25.40 28.59 21.62
C ASN A 189 -25.11 28.30 20.17
N ASP A 190 -25.86 27.39 19.55
CA ASP A 190 -25.66 26.93 18.19
C ASP A 190 -26.58 27.69 17.24
N HIS A 191 -26.02 28.25 16.17
CA HIS A 191 -26.74 29.15 15.27
C HIS A 191 -26.36 28.84 13.80
N PHE A 192 -27.30 29.21 12.90
CA PHE A 192 -27.01 29.41 11.48
C PHE A 192 -27.12 30.88 11.13
N LEU A 193 -26.11 31.43 10.48
CA LEU A 193 -26.09 32.74 9.86
C LEU A 193 -25.95 32.56 8.35
N VAL A 194 -26.79 33.20 7.56
CA VAL A 194 -26.79 33.08 6.11
C VAL A 194 -26.76 34.47 5.45
N SER A 195 -26.25 34.54 4.22
CA SER A 195 -26.36 35.79 3.46
C SER A 195 -27.83 36.23 3.31
N ASN A 196 -28.11 37.51 3.43
CA ASN A 196 -29.50 38.06 3.36
C ASN A 196 -30.21 37.60 2.07
N GLU A 197 -29.49 37.44 0.99
CA GLU A 197 -30.05 36.98 -0.29
C GLU A 197 -30.59 35.52 -0.24
N LEU A 198 -30.01 34.66 0.59
CA LEU A 198 -30.51 33.29 0.77
C LEU A 198 -31.84 33.26 1.57
N MET A 199 -32.03 34.24 2.44
CA MET A 199 -33.28 34.39 3.20
C MET A 199 -34.38 35.04 2.36
N SER A 200 -34.05 36.10 1.59
CA SER A 200 -35.03 36.89 0.84
C SER A 200 -35.65 36.15 -0.35
N ASN A 201 -34.98 35.11 -0.86
CA ASN A 201 -35.41 34.36 -2.03
C ASN A 201 -36.09 33.01 -1.66
N ASP A 202 -36.55 32.83 -0.40
CA ASP A 202 -37.12 31.59 0.14
C ASP A 202 -36.25 30.33 -0.08
N LYS A 203 -34.95 30.54 -0.32
CA LYS A 203 -33.99 29.45 -0.52
C LYS A 203 -33.66 28.72 0.79
N CYS A 204 -33.95 29.32 1.95
CA CYS A 204 -33.80 28.72 3.27
C CYS A 204 -35.15 28.58 3.92
N THR A 205 -35.71 27.38 4.01
CA THR A 205 -37.14 27.21 4.32
C THR A 205 -37.44 26.66 5.71
N THR A 206 -36.56 25.95 6.36
CA THR A 206 -36.91 25.33 7.66
C THR A 206 -35.69 25.19 8.55
N LEU A 207 -35.76 25.69 9.77
CA LEU A 207 -34.82 25.48 10.84
C LEU A 207 -35.51 24.71 11.98
N ALA A 208 -34.92 23.55 12.36
CA ALA A 208 -35.46 22.74 13.45
C ALA A 208 -34.34 22.25 14.38
N ILE A 209 -34.67 22.15 15.68
CA ILE A 209 -33.81 21.51 16.67
C ILE A 209 -34.14 20.03 16.74
N LEU A 210 -33.13 19.17 16.64
CA LEU A 210 -33.28 17.73 16.69
C LEU A 210 -33.02 17.21 18.10
N ASP A 211 -34.12 16.88 18.81
CA ASP A 211 -34.03 16.26 20.13
C ASP A 211 -34.28 14.76 20.05
N GLU A 212 -33.24 14.04 19.66
CA GLU A 212 -33.28 12.59 19.42
C GLU A 212 -32.66 11.82 20.59
N GLY A 213 -33.29 10.73 20.99
CA GLY A 213 -32.83 9.89 22.10
C GLY A 213 -31.46 9.26 21.91
N GLU A 214 -31.00 9.15 20.65
CA GLU A 214 -29.69 8.60 20.29
C GLU A 214 -28.55 9.62 20.36
N ASN A 215 -28.83 10.92 20.46
CA ASN A 215 -27.85 11.98 20.55
C ASN A 215 -26.99 11.83 21.83
N PRO A 216 -25.67 11.58 21.72
CA PRO A 216 -24.80 11.41 22.88
C PRO A 216 -24.33 12.75 23.49
N SER A 217 -24.53 13.87 22.78
CA SER A 217 -24.06 15.21 23.18
C SER A 217 -24.99 15.88 24.20
N ASP A 218 -24.49 16.86 24.90
CA ASP A 218 -25.25 17.85 25.67
C ASP A 218 -25.71 19.02 24.78
N HIS A 219 -25.27 19.09 23.53
CA HIS A 219 -25.82 19.96 22.51
C HIS A 219 -26.85 19.21 21.66
N LEU A 220 -27.93 19.91 21.28
CA LEU A 220 -28.92 19.42 20.34
C LEU A 220 -28.58 19.93 18.95
N PRO A 221 -28.48 19.03 17.95
CA PRO A 221 -28.22 19.44 16.57
C PRO A 221 -29.34 20.33 16.04
N ILE A 222 -28.95 21.31 15.25
CA ILE A 222 -29.88 22.13 14.47
C ILE A 222 -29.79 21.72 13.00
N THR A 223 -30.92 21.76 12.28
CA THR A 223 -30.96 21.42 10.85
C THR A 223 -31.65 22.51 10.08
N MET A 224 -31.15 22.81 8.89
CA MET A 224 -31.70 23.78 7.95
C MET A 224 -31.86 23.12 6.58
N VAL A 225 -32.99 23.37 5.92
CA VAL A 225 -33.23 22.92 4.56
C VAL A 225 -33.00 24.08 3.60
N MET A 226 -32.19 23.85 2.59
CA MET A 226 -31.88 24.83 1.56
C MET A 226 -32.25 24.29 0.18
N SER A 227 -32.83 25.15 -0.66
CA SER A 227 -33.13 24.85 -2.06
C SER A 227 -32.10 25.55 -2.96
N ILE A 228 -31.14 24.78 -3.48
CA ILE A 228 -30.05 25.27 -4.32
C ILE A 228 -29.97 24.44 -5.58
N GLU A 229 -29.93 25.09 -6.76
CA GLU A 229 -29.69 24.43 -8.03
C GLU A 229 -28.19 24.17 -8.20
N ILE A 230 -27.82 22.91 -8.18
CA ILE A 230 -26.45 22.46 -8.45
C ILE A 230 -26.26 22.38 -9.97
N GLN A 231 -25.10 22.79 -10.51
CA GLN A 231 -24.80 22.60 -11.92
C GLN A 231 -24.88 21.09 -12.26
N PRO A 232 -25.69 20.70 -13.24
CA PRO A 232 -25.70 19.33 -13.69
C PRO A 232 -24.41 19.10 -14.47
N ASP A 233 -23.39 18.51 -13.85
CA ASP A 233 -22.35 17.86 -14.62
C ASP A 233 -22.98 16.74 -15.44
N GLN A 234 -22.48 16.55 -16.67
CA GLN A 234 -22.83 15.40 -17.48
C GLN A 234 -22.52 14.16 -16.63
N ILE A 235 -23.55 13.67 -15.97
CA ILE A 235 -23.51 12.46 -15.17
C ILE A 235 -23.31 11.32 -16.16
N ASP A 236 -22.07 11.00 -16.42
CA ASP A 236 -21.72 9.67 -16.87
C ASP A 236 -22.06 8.75 -15.70
N ASN A 237 -23.28 8.20 -15.74
CA ASN A 237 -23.86 7.31 -14.75
C ASN A 237 -23.08 6.00 -14.72
N LYS A 238 -21.86 6.06 -14.15
CA LYS A 238 -21.08 4.92 -13.67
C LYS A 238 -20.63 5.15 -12.24
N GLN A 239 -21.58 5.46 -11.34
CA GLN A 239 -21.40 5.01 -9.97
C GLN A 239 -21.34 3.48 -10.00
N THR A 240 -20.16 2.94 -10.11
CA THR A 240 -19.90 1.59 -9.67
C THR A 240 -20.07 1.58 -8.14
N ILE A 241 -21.32 1.33 -7.71
CA ILE A 241 -21.56 0.74 -6.39
C ILE A 241 -20.59 -0.43 -6.37
N THR A 242 -19.52 -0.32 -5.56
CA THR A 242 -18.61 -1.46 -5.38
C THR A 242 -19.48 -2.61 -4.89
N PRO A 243 -19.70 -3.65 -5.69
CA PRO A 243 -20.56 -4.76 -5.26
C PRO A 243 -19.96 -5.33 -3.96
N PRO A 244 -20.82 -5.93 -3.09
CA PRO A 244 -20.36 -6.58 -1.88
C PRO A 244 -19.18 -7.49 -2.20
N SER A 245 -18.04 -7.28 -1.54
CA SER A 245 -16.80 -8.00 -1.87
C SER A 245 -16.86 -9.44 -1.38
N LEU A 246 -16.49 -10.37 -2.22
CA LEU A 246 -16.26 -11.76 -1.84
C LEU A 246 -15.06 -11.84 -0.89
N LYS A 247 -15.23 -12.53 0.24
CA LYS A 247 -14.17 -12.75 1.25
C LYS A 247 -13.93 -14.24 1.44
N TRP A 248 -13.00 -14.79 0.67
CA TRP A 248 -12.66 -16.21 0.71
C TRP A 248 -12.21 -16.72 2.08
N ASP A 249 -11.66 -15.87 2.93
CA ASP A 249 -11.29 -16.20 4.31
C ASP A 249 -12.49 -16.48 5.23
N LYS A 250 -13.69 -16.09 4.81
CA LYS A 250 -14.96 -16.33 5.52
C LYS A 250 -15.85 -17.40 4.85
N VAL A 251 -15.41 -17.96 3.72
CA VAL A 251 -16.16 -19.00 2.99
C VAL A 251 -15.99 -20.35 3.69
N SER A 252 -17.10 -21.01 4.01
CA SER A 252 -17.09 -22.35 4.63
C SER A 252 -16.80 -23.44 3.61
N PRO A 253 -16.33 -24.64 4.04
CA PRO A 253 -16.12 -25.77 3.14
C PRO A 253 -17.37 -26.15 2.33
N HIS A 254 -18.56 -26.00 2.90
CA HIS A 254 -19.83 -26.25 2.22
C HIS A 254 -20.05 -25.30 1.04
N HIS A 255 -19.75 -24.01 1.23
CA HIS A 255 -19.85 -23.04 0.11
C HIS A 255 -18.79 -23.29 -0.96
N ILE A 256 -17.60 -23.77 -0.59
CA ILE A 256 -16.55 -24.15 -1.55
C ILE A 256 -17.04 -25.31 -2.42
N GLN A 257 -17.67 -26.34 -1.79
CA GLN A 257 -18.24 -27.45 -2.54
C GLN A 257 -19.39 -26.99 -3.45
N ALA A 258 -20.30 -26.17 -2.93
CA ALA A 258 -21.39 -25.62 -3.71
C ALA A 258 -20.89 -24.79 -4.91
N TYR A 259 -19.82 -24.03 -4.75
CA TYR A 259 -19.17 -23.31 -5.84
C TYR A 259 -18.61 -24.28 -6.89
N SER A 260 -17.89 -25.31 -6.48
CA SER A 260 -17.31 -26.30 -7.38
C SER A 260 -18.40 -27.04 -8.17
N ASP A 261 -19.49 -27.40 -7.50
CA ASP A 261 -20.65 -28.07 -8.13
C ASP A 261 -21.36 -27.13 -9.10
N SER A 262 -21.64 -25.90 -8.69
CA SER A 262 -22.24 -24.86 -9.55
C SER A 262 -21.39 -24.59 -10.78
N LEU A 263 -20.08 -24.45 -10.60
CA LEU A 263 -19.15 -24.22 -11.72
C LEU A 263 -19.12 -25.43 -12.66
N SER A 264 -19.18 -26.66 -12.13
CA SER A 264 -19.26 -27.86 -12.96
C SER A 264 -20.52 -27.88 -13.83
N LEU A 265 -21.66 -27.46 -13.29
CA LEU A 265 -22.93 -27.36 -14.01
C LEU A 265 -22.86 -26.26 -15.08
N GLU A 266 -22.39 -25.07 -14.74
CA GLU A 266 -22.23 -23.95 -15.68
C GLU A 266 -21.32 -24.31 -16.86
N LEU A 267 -20.17 -24.94 -16.59
CA LEU A 267 -19.22 -25.38 -17.62
C LEU A 267 -19.80 -26.53 -18.47
N GLY A 268 -20.54 -27.44 -17.88
CA GLY A 268 -21.21 -28.55 -18.56
C GLY A 268 -22.36 -28.09 -19.47
N ALA A 269 -23.02 -26.99 -19.12
CA ALA A 269 -24.11 -26.40 -19.91
C ALA A 269 -23.62 -25.63 -21.16
N GLN A 270 -22.32 -25.25 -21.19
CA GLN A 270 -21.74 -24.49 -22.29
C GLN A 270 -21.48 -25.40 -23.52
N SER A 271 -21.82 -24.92 -24.69
CA SER A 271 -21.38 -25.55 -25.94
C SER A 271 -19.97 -25.05 -26.28
N TRP A 272 -18.95 -25.84 -25.98
CA TRP A 272 -17.55 -25.50 -26.33
C TRP A 272 -17.36 -25.62 -27.83
N LEU A 273 -16.86 -24.55 -28.44
CA LEU A 273 -16.60 -24.54 -29.87
C LEU A 273 -15.33 -25.38 -30.16
N PRO A 274 -15.40 -26.41 -31.03
CA PRO A 274 -14.24 -27.21 -31.36
C PRO A 274 -13.23 -26.36 -32.14
N VAL A 275 -11.98 -26.36 -31.70
CA VAL A 275 -10.86 -25.75 -32.44
C VAL A 275 -10.17 -26.82 -33.30
N ASP A 276 -10.82 -28.01 -33.46
CA ASP A 276 -10.16 -29.23 -33.95
C ASP A 276 -10.00 -29.31 -35.48
N SER A 277 -10.43 -28.29 -36.24
CA SER A 277 -10.36 -28.27 -37.69
C SER A 277 -8.99 -27.83 -38.27
N CYS A 278 -7.98 -27.56 -37.42
CA CYS A 278 -6.64 -27.17 -37.86
C CYS A 278 -5.66 -28.32 -37.71
N GLU A 279 -5.34 -28.98 -38.83
CA GLU A 279 -4.32 -30.00 -38.96
C GLU A 279 -2.91 -29.40 -39.10
N GLY A 280 -2.53 -28.39 -38.34
CA GLY A 280 -1.20 -27.79 -38.46
C GLY A 280 -0.82 -26.86 -37.33
N CYS A 281 0.47 -26.84 -37.00
CA CYS A 281 1.10 -25.83 -36.17
C CYS A 281 1.13 -24.50 -36.90
N HIS A 282 0.94 -23.41 -36.17
CA HIS A 282 0.94 -22.01 -36.65
C HIS A 282 -0.25 -21.64 -37.58
N CYS A 283 -1.44 -22.03 -37.22
CA CYS A 283 -2.63 -21.60 -37.94
C CYS A 283 -2.91 -20.10 -37.69
N ASP A 284 -2.83 -19.31 -38.77
CA ASP A 284 -3.10 -17.85 -38.74
C ASP A 284 -4.57 -17.50 -38.98
N ARG A 285 -5.47 -18.47 -39.06
CA ARG A 285 -6.89 -18.23 -39.35
C ARG A 285 -7.54 -17.39 -38.24
N GLN A 286 -8.14 -16.29 -38.63
CA GLN A 286 -8.86 -15.40 -37.72
C GLN A 286 -10.00 -16.14 -36.98
N GLU A 287 -10.71 -17.04 -37.66
CA GLU A 287 -11.74 -17.89 -37.09
C GLU A 287 -11.29 -18.67 -35.83
N CYS A 288 -10.09 -19.27 -35.87
CA CYS A 288 -9.54 -20.00 -34.72
C CYS A 288 -9.26 -19.07 -33.53
N ARG A 289 -8.76 -17.86 -33.83
CA ARG A 289 -8.53 -16.83 -32.79
C ARG A 289 -9.84 -16.34 -32.18
N ASP A 290 -10.87 -16.15 -33.02
CA ASP A 290 -12.19 -15.73 -32.56
C ASP A 290 -12.87 -16.83 -31.71
N ILE A 291 -12.70 -18.08 -32.06
CA ILE A 291 -13.16 -19.23 -31.25
C ILE A 291 -12.44 -19.28 -29.90
N LEU A 292 -11.13 -19.11 -29.88
CA LEU A 292 -10.36 -19.07 -28.62
C LEU A 292 -10.78 -17.90 -27.73
N GLN A 293 -11.03 -16.73 -28.31
CA GLN A 293 -11.55 -15.57 -27.59
C GLN A 293 -12.93 -15.87 -26.98
N GLN A 294 -13.85 -16.44 -27.78
CA GLN A 294 -15.18 -16.79 -27.29
C GLN A 294 -15.15 -17.85 -26.19
N ASN A 295 -14.31 -18.88 -26.33
CA ASN A 295 -14.14 -19.89 -25.27
C ASN A 295 -13.58 -19.28 -23.98
N TYR A 296 -12.64 -18.33 -24.09
CA TYR A 296 -12.13 -17.58 -22.93
C TYR A 296 -13.25 -16.80 -22.25
N ASP A 297 -14.06 -16.06 -23.01
CA ASP A 297 -15.17 -15.25 -22.47
C ASP A 297 -16.23 -16.14 -21.79
N ARG A 298 -16.48 -17.37 -22.32
CA ARG A 298 -17.32 -18.37 -21.69
C ARG A 298 -16.77 -18.88 -20.36
N VAL A 299 -15.47 -19.11 -20.27
CA VAL A 299 -14.82 -19.48 -18.99
C VAL A 299 -15.04 -18.38 -17.95
N ILE A 300 -14.81 -17.12 -18.31
CA ILE A 300 -15.03 -15.99 -17.39
C ILE A 300 -16.49 -15.93 -16.94
N SER A 301 -17.44 -15.98 -17.88
CA SER A 301 -18.88 -15.89 -17.57
C SER A 301 -19.33 -17.05 -16.67
N SER A 302 -18.87 -18.27 -16.90
CA SER A 302 -19.20 -19.45 -16.06
C SER A 302 -18.62 -19.32 -14.65
N VAL A 303 -17.39 -18.84 -14.49
CA VAL A 303 -16.78 -18.62 -13.17
C VAL A 303 -17.52 -17.52 -12.41
N CYS A 304 -17.87 -16.41 -13.09
CA CYS A 304 -18.65 -15.32 -12.48
C CYS A 304 -20.09 -15.76 -12.11
N ALA A 305 -20.75 -16.58 -12.93
CA ALA A 305 -22.06 -17.12 -12.62
C ALA A 305 -22.02 -18.05 -11.39
N ALA A 306 -21.04 -18.95 -11.35
CA ALA A 306 -20.86 -19.87 -10.23
C ALA A 306 -20.51 -19.16 -8.91
N GLU A 307 -19.94 -17.95 -8.96
CA GLU A 307 -19.65 -17.13 -7.78
C GLU A 307 -20.92 -16.69 -7.02
N ALA A 308 -22.10 -16.75 -7.66
CA ALA A 308 -23.36 -16.34 -7.05
C ALA A 308 -23.74 -17.14 -5.78
N VAL A 309 -23.27 -18.37 -5.64
CA VAL A 309 -23.50 -19.20 -4.45
C VAL A 309 -22.60 -18.85 -3.27
N LEU A 310 -21.58 -18.02 -3.50
CA LEU A 310 -20.63 -17.62 -2.47
C LEU A 310 -21.16 -16.42 -1.66
N PRO A 311 -20.94 -16.40 -0.34
CA PRO A 311 -21.42 -15.30 0.49
C PRO A 311 -20.67 -14.01 0.18
N ARG A 312 -21.43 -12.95 -0.13
CA ARG A 312 -20.90 -11.60 -0.35
C ARG A 312 -21.12 -10.74 0.88
N TYR A 313 -20.10 -10.01 1.27
CA TYR A 313 -20.13 -9.12 2.43
C TYR A 313 -20.18 -7.68 1.95
N GLY A 314 -21.32 -7.01 2.22
CA GLY A 314 -21.52 -5.60 1.91
C GLY A 314 -20.59 -4.69 2.75
N PRO A 315 -20.47 -3.40 2.37
CA PRO A 315 -19.68 -2.41 3.12
C PRO A 315 -20.29 -2.06 4.49
N GLY A 316 -21.51 -2.50 4.78
CA GLY A 316 -22.18 -2.36 6.07
C GLY A 316 -21.79 -3.50 6.99
N VAL A 317 -20.69 -3.36 7.70
CA VAL A 317 -20.32 -4.30 8.76
C VAL A 317 -21.38 -4.23 9.84
N GLU A 318 -22.18 -5.28 10.01
CA GLU A 318 -22.75 -5.57 11.34
C GLU A 318 -21.58 -5.55 12.31
N LYS A 319 -21.67 -4.68 13.32
CA LYS A 319 -20.62 -4.57 14.33
C LYS A 319 -20.50 -5.92 15.00
N ASP A 320 -19.39 -6.60 14.90
CA ASP A 320 -19.14 -7.93 15.52
C ASP A 320 -19.45 -7.98 17.03
N TRP A 321 -19.58 -6.81 17.64
CA TRP A 321 -19.94 -6.63 19.06
C TRP A 321 -21.41 -6.28 19.27
N TRP A 322 -22.21 -6.02 18.22
CA TRP A 322 -23.64 -5.75 18.36
C TRP A 322 -24.40 -7.07 18.57
N ASN A 323 -25.31 -7.07 19.53
CA ASN A 323 -26.08 -8.26 19.87
C ASN A 323 -27.57 -7.91 20.10
N PRO A 324 -28.48 -8.90 20.09
CA PRO A 324 -29.91 -8.67 20.26
C PRO A 324 -30.26 -7.88 21.53
N LYS A 325 -29.54 -8.13 22.64
CA LYS A 325 -29.72 -7.39 23.90
C LYS A 325 -29.46 -5.89 23.75
N LEU A 326 -28.44 -5.51 22.97
CA LEU A 326 -28.16 -4.11 22.68
C LEU A 326 -29.25 -3.47 21.81
N THR A 327 -29.83 -4.23 20.89
CA THR A 327 -30.96 -3.78 20.08
C THR A 327 -32.18 -3.50 20.97
N GLU A 328 -32.49 -4.37 21.93
CA GLU A 328 -33.57 -4.21 22.90
C GLU A 328 -33.35 -2.98 23.80
N LEU A 329 -32.14 -2.83 24.35
CA LEU A 329 -31.79 -1.68 25.18
C LEU A 329 -31.81 -0.35 24.40
N LYS A 330 -31.42 -0.39 23.13
CA LYS A 330 -31.55 0.75 22.22
C LYS A 330 -33.01 1.16 22.05
N GLN A 331 -33.84 0.20 21.69
CA GLN A 331 -35.28 0.43 21.49
C GLN A 331 -35.94 0.97 22.75
N LYS A 332 -35.67 0.36 23.89
CA LYS A 332 -36.17 0.83 25.20
C LYS A 332 -35.69 2.25 25.54
N SER A 333 -34.45 2.58 25.20
CA SER A 333 -33.90 3.93 25.42
C SER A 333 -34.63 4.99 24.58
N ILE A 334 -34.99 4.63 23.34
CA ILE A 334 -35.77 5.50 22.44
C ILE A 334 -37.20 5.67 22.96
N GLU A 335 -37.86 4.59 23.32
CA GLU A 335 -39.24 4.62 23.84
C GLU A 335 -39.37 5.49 25.08
N ILE A 336 -38.53 5.29 26.08
CA ILE A 336 -38.54 6.09 27.31
C ILE A 336 -38.19 7.57 27.04
N HIS A 337 -37.30 7.82 26.10
CA HIS A 337 -36.98 9.19 25.68
C HIS A 337 -38.21 9.86 25.04
N ASN A 338 -38.91 9.19 24.15
CA ASN A 338 -40.10 9.71 23.50
C ASN A 338 -41.23 9.99 24.51
N LEU A 339 -41.43 9.06 25.47
CA LEU A 339 -42.38 9.30 26.59
C LEU A 339 -41.99 10.53 27.41
N TRP A 340 -40.71 10.68 27.74
CA TRP A 340 -40.22 11.86 28.48
C TRP A 340 -40.45 13.17 27.68
N VAL A 341 -40.34 13.15 26.35
CA VAL A 341 -40.66 14.30 25.48
C VAL A 341 -42.15 14.62 25.51
N ILE A 342 -43.02 13.58 25.37
CA ILE A 342 -44.51 13.72 25.40
C ILE A 342 -44.98 14.32 26.73
N GLU A 343 -44.39 13.92 27.86
CA GLU A 343 -44.69 14.43 29.20
C GLU A 343 -44.12 15.83 29.49
N GLY A 344 -43.67 16.55 28.44
CA GLY A 344 -43.17 17.91 28.59
C GLY A 344 -41.79 18.03 29.21
N ARG A 345 -40.99 16.97 29.13
CA ARG A 345 -39.59 16.93 29.57
C ARG A 345 -39.36 17.21 31.04
N PRO A 346 -40.03 16.47 31.96
CA PRO A 346 -39.87 16.70 33.40
C PRO A 346 -38.43 16.52 33.84
N ARG A 347 -37.95 17.36 34.78
CA ARG A 347 -36.59 17.31 35.34
C ARG A 347 -36.48 16.45 36.60
N SER A 348 -37.58 15.93 37.08
CA SER A 348 -37.66 15.01 38.23
C SER A 348 -38.85 14.08 38.03
N GLY A 349 -38.96 13.06 38.86
CA GLY A 349 -40.06 12.11 38.82
C GLY A 349 -39.69 10.79 38.14
N PRO A 350 -40.68 9.84 38.08
CA PRO A 350 -40.37 8.46 37.62
C PRO A 350 -39.84 8.34 36.21
N ILE A 351 -40.42 9.05 35.23
CA ILE A 351 -40.04 8.99 33.84
C ILE A 351 -38.61 9.54 33.60
N TYR A 352 -38.28 10.67 34.28
CA TYR A 352 -36.93 11.22 34.21
C TYR A 352 -35.90 10.28 34.81
N SER A 353 -36.18 9.68 35.95
CA SER A 353 -35.30 8.73 36.63
C SER A 353 -35.11 7.45 35.77
N GLU A 354 -36.20 6.96 35.19
CA GLU A 354 -36.14 5.77 34.32
C GLU A 354 -35.35 6.04 33.03
N ARG A 355 -35.52 7.22 32.43
CA ARG A 355 -34.74 7.67 31.27
C ARG A 355 -33.22 7.64 31.56
N LEU A 356 -32.83 8.21 32.68
CA LEU A 356 -31.42 8.21 33.10
C LEU A 356 -30.89 6.78 33.33
N ARG A 357 -31.69 5.92 33.98
CA ARG A 357 -31.35 4.53 34.27
C ARG A 357 -31.15 3.71 33.01
N VAL A 358 -32.07 3.78 32.07
CA VAL A 358 -32.03 3.02 30.81
C VAL A 358 -30.89 3.50 29.93
N ARG A 359 -30.67 4.82 29.84
CA ARG A 359 -29.56 5.39 29.06
C ARG A 359 -28.21 5.03 29.66
N ALA A 360 -28.04 5.00 30.96
CA ALA A 360 -26.82 4.56 31.63
C ALA A 360 -26.55 3.05 31.40
N ALA A 361 -27.59 2.20 31.46
CA ALA A 361 -27.50 0.80 31.18
C ALA A 361 -27.08 0.55 29.72
N TYR A 362 -27.72 1.19 28.76
CA TYR A 362 -27.39 1.10 27.37
C TYR A 362 -25.94 1.52 27.09
N LYS A 363 -25.45 2.66 27.60
CA LYS A 363 -24.07 3.12 27.48
C LYS A 363 -23.06 2.14 28.10
N ARG A 364 -23.38 1.55 29.26
CA ARG A 364 -22.53 0.56 29.92
C ARG A 364 -22.41 -0.71 29.11
N ASP A 365 -23.53 -1.25 28.59
CA ASP A 365 -23.55 -2.50 27.85
C ASP A 365 -22.88 -2.33 26.46
N ILE A 366 -22.99 -1.15 25.80
CA ILE A 366 -22.20 -0.81 24.62
C ILE A 366 -20.71 -0.90 24.91
N ARG A 367 -20.24 -0.28 25.99
CA ARG A 367 -18.81 -0.31 26.36
C ARG A 367 -18.33 -1.73 26.63
N ALA A 368 -19.11 -2.52 27.36
CA ALA A 368 -18.81 -3.93 27.64
C ALA A 368 -18.75 -4.76 26.35
N ALA A 369 -19.73 -4.57 25.44
CA ALA A 369 -19.78 -5.26 24.18
C ALA A 369 -18.63 -4.87 23.22
N GLN A 370 -18.14 -3.64 23.24
CA GLN A 370 -16.99 -3.18 22.47
C GLN A 370 -15.65 -3.76 22.96
N ILE A 371 -15.56 -4.06 24.26
CA ILE A 371 -14.36 -4.67 24.86
C ILE A 371 -14.32 -6.18 24.63
N ALA A 372 -15.46 -6.87 24.67
CA ALA A 372 -15.57 -8.31 24.57
C ALA A 372 -14.95 -8.96 23.31
N PRO A 373 -15.09 -8.38 22.07
CA PRO A 373 -14.42 -8.93 20.90
C PRO A 373 -12.90 -8.84 20.97
N LYS A 374 -12.37 -7.75 21.53
CA LYS A 374 -10.93 -7.60 21.73
C LYS A 374 -10.41 -8.64 22.70
N GLN A 375 -11.12 -8.85 23.82
CA GLN A 375 -10.73 -9.88 24.79
C GLN A 375 -10.82 -11.28 24.20
N ARG A 376 -11.87 -11.61 23.42
CA ARG A 376 -11.96 -12.89 22.71
C ARG A 376 -10.85 -13.09 21.70
N ALA A 377 -10.50 -12.06 20.96
CA ALA A 377 -9.40 -12.14 20.00
C ALA A 377 -8.03 -12.31 20.70
N TRP A 378 -7.83 -11.67 21.86
CA TRP A 378 -6.66 -11.91 22.71
C TRP A 378 -6.58 -13.34 23.24
N ASN A 379 -7.68 -13.87 23.75
CA ASN A 379 -7.74 -15.26 24.23
C ASN A 379 -7.46 -16.24 23.07
N ARG A 380 -7.94 -15.93 21.86
CA ARG A 380 -7.66 -16.71 20.65
C ARG A 380 -6.18 -16.64 20.27
N LEU A 381 -5.55 -15.48 20.29
CA LEU A 381 -4.10 -15.35 20.04
C LEU A 381 -3.29 -16.21 21.00
N HIS A 382 -3.70 -16.28 22.25
CA HIS A 382 -3.05 -17.13 23.26
C HIS A 382 -3.20 -18.62 22.93
N SER A 383 -4.42 -19.07 22.61
CA SER A 383 -4.66 -20.46 22.21
C SER A 383 -3.95 -20.84 20.91
N ASP A 384 -3.93 -19.95 19.90
CA ASP A 384 -3.24 -20.17 18.63
C ASP A 384 -1.71 -20.34 18.82
N LEU A 385 -1.14 -19.66 19.84
CA LEU A 385 0.26 -19.86 20.24
C LEU A 385 0.49 -21.20 20.90
N GLU A 386 -0.39 -21.60 21.80
CA GLU A 386 -0.29 -22.83 22.57
C GLU A 386 -0.37 -24.08 21.67
N PHE A 387 -1.28 -24.03 20.65
CA PHE A 387 -1.45 -25.12 19.67
C PHE A 387 -0.57 -24.99 18.42
N SER A 388 0.38 -24.06 18.38
CA SER A 388 1.31 -23.82 17.25
C SER A 388 0.63 -23.48 15.92
N GLU A 389 -0.60 -22.95 15.93
CA GLU A 389 -1.37 -22.55 14.75
C GLU A 389 -0.93 -21.16 14.23
N THR A 390 0.24 -21.13 13.61
CA THR A 390 0.88 -19.87 13.16
C THR A 390 0.05 -19.07 12.17
N ILE A 391 -0.75 -19.69 11.31
CA ILE A 391 -1.55 -18.97 10.29
C ILE A 391 -2.72 -18.25 10.95
N ASP A 392 -3.41 -18.88 11.88
CA ASP A 392 -4.58 -18.31 12.55
C ASP A 392 -4.19 -17.24 13.56
N PHE A 393 -3.05 -17.42 14.23
CA PHE A 393 -2.43 -16.35 15.02
C PHE A 393 -2.27 -15.06 14.23
N TRP A 394 -1.70 -15.12 13.01
CA TRP A 394 -1.50 -13.92 12.19
C TRP A 394 -2.79 -13.34 11.62
N LYS A 395 -3.80 -14.15 11.36
CA LYS A 395 -5.14 -13.67 10.97
C LYS A 395 -5.78 -12.89 12.11
N THR A 396 -5.78 -13.47 13.31
CA THR A 396 -6.33 -12.85 14.53
C THR A 396 -5.59 -11.56 14.85
N TRP A 397 -4.26 -11.57 14.79
CA TRP A 397 -3.43 -10.38 14.98
C TRP A 397 -3.77 -9.27 13.98
N LYS A 398 -3.83 -9.58 12.69
CA LYS A 398 -4.22 -8.60 11.66
C LYS A 398 -5.61 -8.01 11.90
N SER A 399 -6.56 -8.81 12.38
CA SER A 399 -7.91 -8.32 12.67
C SER A 399 -7.93 -7.30 13.81
N LEU A 400 -7.07 -7.46 14.83
CA LEU A 400 -6.93 -6.54 15.96
C LEU A 400 -6.21 -5.24 15.60
N TYR A 401 -5.20 -5.32 14.73
CA TYR A 401 -4.23 -4.23 14.48
C TYR A 401 -4.15 -3.76 13.04
N SER A 402 -4.96 -4.31 12.12
CA SER A 402 -5.09 -3.65 10.83
C SER A 402 -5.63 -2.25 11.07
N LYS A 403 -4.73 -1.29 11.13
CA LYS A 403 -5.11 0.12 10.98
C LYS A 403 -6.04 0.18 9.78
N SER A 404 -7.15 0.89 9.95
CA SER A 404 -8.08 1.21 8.86
C SER A 404 -7.30 1.41 7.56
N LYS A 405 -7.80 0.76 6.52
CA LYS A 405 -7.28 0.76 5.14
C LYS A 405 -6.45 2.00 4.84
N ASN A 406 -5.30 1.80 4.21
CA ASN A 406 -4.40 2.83 3.72
C ASN A 406 -5.19 4.09 3.35
N SER A 407 -5.00 5.16 4.09
CA SER A 407 -5.54 6.45 3.68
C SER A 407 -4.77 6.84 2.41
N PHE A 408 -5.47 6.83 1.28
CA PHE A 408 -4.92 7.39 0.06
C PHE A 408 -4.52 8.85 0.32
N ALA A 409 -3.46 9.31 -0.30
CA ALA A 409 -3.11 10.72 -0.21
C ALA A 409 -4.27 11.56 -0.78
N SER A 410 -4.69 12.56 -0.04
CA SER A 410 -5.76 13.47 -0.46
C SER A 410 -5.33 14.43 -1.57
N VAL A 411 -4.02 14.65 -1.73
CA VAL A 411 -3.43 15.51 -2.77
C VAL A 411 -2.18 14.84 -3.33
N VAL A 412 -2.07 14.79 -4.66
CA VAL A 412 -0.87 14.31 -5.37
C VAL A 412 -0.55 15.28 -6.49
N ASN A 413 0.68 15.82 -6.51
CA ASN A 413 1.14 16.84 -7.49
C ASN A 413 0.16 18.01 -7.65
N GLY A 414 -0.51 18.43 -6.57
CA GLY A 414 -1.49 19.53 -6.60
C GLY A 414 -2.90 19.11 -7.03
N CYS A 415 -3.11 17.89 -7.48
CA CYS A 415 -4.44 17.34 -7.79
C CYS A 415 -5.11 16.86 -6.52
N SER A 416 -6.39 17.18 -6.30
CA SER A 416 -7.14 16.86 -5.07
C SER A 416 -8.34 15.94 -5.31
N SER A 417 -8.94 15.93 -6.51
CA SER A 417 -10.02 14.98 -6.81
C SER A 417 -9.45 13.59 -7.14
N ARG A 418 -10.18 12.54 -6.81
CA ARG A 418 -9.76 11.14 -7.05
C ARG A 418 -9.50 10.88 -8.52
N GLU A 419 -10.32 11.43 -9.39
CA GLU A 419 -10.19 11.31 -10.84
C GLU A 419 -8.96 12.06 -11.35
N SER A 420 -8.76 13.33 -10.92
CA SER A 420 -7.59 14.11 -11.30
C SER A 420 -6.28 13.46 -10.84
N ILE A 421 -6.27 12.84 -9.65
CA ILE A 421 -5.12 12.08 -9.13
C ILE A 421 -4.88 10.82 -9.99
N ALA A 422 -5.94 10.07 -10.36
CA ALA A 422 -5.82 8.91 -11.23
C ALA A 422 -5.23 9.30 -12.59
N ASN A 423 -5.69 10.41 -13.17
CA ASN A 423 -5.20 10.94 -14.44
C ASN A 423 -3.78 11.53 -14.33
N GLU A 424 -3.41 12.11 -13.19
CA GLU A 424 -2.03 12.54 -12.95
C GLU A 424 -1.07 11.34 -12.89
N PHE A 425 -1.42 10.26 -12.19
CA PHE A 425 -0.65 9.02 -12.23
C PHE A 425 -0.60 8.39 -13.61
N LYS A 426 -1.67 8.48 -14.43
CA LYS A 426 -1.66 8.06 -15.84
C LYS A 426 -0.56 8.78 -16.60
N LYS A 427 -0.46 10.13 -16.50
CA LYS A 427 0.60 10.91 -17.16
C LYS A 427 1.99 10.43 -16.75
N VAL A 428 2.20 10.23 -15.44
CA VAL A 428 3.50 9.78 -14.89
C VAL A 428 3.85 8.38 -15.38
N PHE A 429 2.91 7.43 -15.33
CA PHE A 429 3.19 6.04 -15.72
C PHE A 429 3.30 5.88 -17.24
N LEU A 430 2.53 6.64 -18.02
CA LEU A 430 2.68 6.70 -19.47
C LEU A 430 4.10 7.17 -19.84
N GLU A 431 4.59 8.25 -19.21
CA GLU A 431 5.94 8.75 -19.46
C GLU A 431 7.03 7.77 -19.00
N ASN A 432 6.77 7.00 -17.96
CA ASN A 432 7.67 5.95 -17.51
C ASN A 432 7.74 4.76 -18.48
N SER A 433 6.65 4.47 -19.17
CA SER A 433 6.53 3.36 -20.15
C SER A 433 6.95 3.75 -21.57
N LYS A 434 7.58 4.90 -21.74
CA LYS A 434 8.21 5.31 -23.02
C LYS A 434 9.68 4.94 -23.02
N PRO A 435 10.23 4.49 -24.16
CA PRO A 435 11.67 4.30 -24.31
C PRO A 435 12.45 5.59 -24.06
N ASN A 436 13.73 5.47 -23.69
CA ASN A 436 14.57 6.66 -23.48
C ASN A 436 14.96 7.35 -24.80
N ASN A 437 15.14 6.55 -25.86
CA ASN A 437 15.58 7.06 -27.18
C ASN A 437 14.78 6.38 -28.30
N GLN A 438 13.95 7.15 -29.01
CA GLN A 438 13.13 6.66 -30.13
C GLN A 438 13.99 6.15 -31.31
N GLN A 439 15.11 6.79 -31.62
CA GLN A 439 16.01 6.33 -32.71
C GLN A 439 16.55 4.92 -32.40
N LYS A 440 16.77 4.62 -31.09
CA LYS A 440 17.24 3.30 -30.67
C LYS A 440 16.14 2.24 -30.82
N VAL A 441 14.89 2.61 -30.58
CA VAL A 441 13.75 1.73 -30.86
C VAL A 441 13.71 1.36 -32.35
N ASP A 442 13.86 2.35 -33.21
CA ASP A 442 13.80 2.14 -34.67
C ASP A 442 15.00 1.28 -35.17
N GLU A 443 16.17 1.46 -34.54
CA GLU A 443 17.34 0.61 -34.79
C GLU A 443 17.10 -0.84 -34.37
N LEU A 444 16.61 -1.07 -33.14
CA LEU A 444 16.32 -2.40 -32.62
C LEU A 444 15.17 -3.07 -33.37
N ASN A 445 14.17 -2.32 -33.81
CA ASN A 445 13.09 -2.86 -34.65
C ASN A 445 13.64 -3.37 -36.00
N ARG A 446 14.52 -2.61 -36.65
CA ARG A 446 15.16 -3.05 -37.91
C ARG A 446 16.04 -4.30 -37.72
N LYS A 447 16.84 -4.32 -36.63
CA LYS A 447 17.66 -5.51 -36.28
C LYS A 447 16.76 -6.71 -36.00
N PHE A 448 15.66 -6.53 -35.27
CA PHE A 448 14.73 -7.60 -34.97
C PHE A 448 14.09 -8.18 -36.23
N VAL A 449 13.57 -7.36 -37.13
CA VAL A 449 12.96 -7.84 -38.39
C VAL A 449 13.93 -8.64 -39.22
N ALA A 450 15.20 -8.18 -39.36
CA ALA A 450 16.23 -8.91 -40.08
C ALA A 450 16.53 -10.28 -39.44
N GLN A 451 16.75 -10.33 -38.13
CA GLN A 451 17.09 -11.58 -37.43
C GLN A 451 15.88 -12.54 -37.31
N TYR A 452 14.66 -12.02 -37.23
CA TYR A 452 13.46 -12.86 -37.15
C TYR A 452 13.21 -13.63 -38.43
N GLY A 453 13.53 -13.06 -39.60
CA GLY A 453 13.47 -13.76 -40.87
C GLY A 453 14.39 -15.00 -40.90
N ASP A 454 15.64 -14.85 -40.50
CA ASP A 454 16.63 -15.94 -40.41
C ASP A 454 16.22 -16.96 -39.34
N PHE A 455 15.74 -16.49 -38.19
CA PHE A 455 15.27 -17.35 -37.11
C PHE A 455 14.09 -18.22 -37.55
N THR A 456 13.11 -17.66 -38.22
CA THR A 456 11.96 -18.42 -38.74
C THR A 456 12.36 -19.43 -39.83
N ALA A 457 13.26 -19.07 -40.73
CA ALA A 457 13.75 -19.96 -41.77
C ALA A 457 14.46 -21.19 -41.18
N SER A 458 15.23 -20.99 -40.10
CA SER A 458 15.94 -22.09 -39.42
C SER A 458 15.02 -23.03 -38.62
N HIS A 459 13.78 -22.60 -38.28
CA HIS A 459 12.80 -23.37 -37.53
C HIS A 459 11.62 -23.87 -38.37
N SER A 460 11.61 -23.64 -39.67
CA SER A 460 10.51 -24.01 -40.55
C SER A 460 10.34 -25.53 -40.79
N SER A 461 11.30 -26.33 -40.41
CA SER A 461 11.31 -27.79 -40.62
C SER A 461 10.90 -28.64 -39.41
N SER A 462 10.70 -28.05 -38.24
CA SER A 462 10.31 -28.77 -37.02
C SER A 462 9.07 -28.16 -36.40
N CYS A 463 8.00 -28.96 -36.31
CA CYS A 463 6.83 -28.60 -35.52
C CYS A 463 7.12 -28.87 -34.04
N ASP A 464 7.53 -27.83 -33.31
CA ASP A 464 7.84 -27.92 -31.85
C ASP A 464 6.60 -28.04 -30.99
N CYS A 465 5.37 -27.98 -31.57
CA CYS A 465 4.12 -27.94 -30.85
C CYS A 465 3.89 -29.16 -29.95
N ASP A 466 4.30 -30.33 -30.38
CA ASP A 466 4.11 -31.56 -29.60
C ASP A 466 5.12 -31.70 -28.47
N SER A 467 6.26 -31.01 -28.57
CA SER A 467 7.32 -31.03 -27.57
C SER A 467 7.04 -30.13 -26.35
N TYR A 468 6.20 -29.08 -26.52
CA TYR A 468 5.93 -28.06 -25.49
C TYR A 468 4.45 -27.97 -25.16
N GLN A 469 3.86 -29.08 -24.74
CA GLN A 469 2.47 -29.11 -24.27
C GLN A 469 2.36 -28.90 -22.76
N ILE A 470 1.34 -28.13 -22.36
CA ILE A 470 0.97 -27.97 -20.96
C ILE A 470 0.15 -29.20 -20.55
N SER A 471 0.74 -30.04 -19.72
CA SER A 471 0.07 -31.20 -19.12
C SER A 471 -0.83 -30.76 -17.96
N LEU A 472 -1.76 -31.62 -17.55
CA LEU A 472 -2.63 -31.36 -16.39
C LEU A 472 -1.80 -31.17 -15.09
N PRO A 473 -0.77 -31.98 -14.78
CA PRO A 473 0.10 -31.72 -13.65
C PRO A 473 0.78 -30.34 -13.72
N ASN A 474 1.29 -29.92 -14.88
CA ASN A 474 1.91 -28.60 -15.03
C ASN A 474 0.91 -27.45 -14.75
N LEU A 475 -0.36 -27.64 -15.15
CA LEU A 475 -1.40 -26.66 -14.88
C LEU A 475 -1.75 -26.60 -13.39
N ILE A 476 -1.85 -27.74 -12.73
CA ILE A 476 -2.08 -27.84 -11.28
C ILE A 476 -0.92 -27.15 -10.53
N ASP A 477 0.31 -27.44 -10.90
CA ASP A 477 1.50 -26.79 -10.30
C ASP A 477 1.47 -25.27 -10.53
N ALA A 478 1.10 -24.82 -11.72
CA ALA A 478 0.93 -23.40 -12.04
C ALA A 478 -0.09 -22.71 -11.13
N ILE A 479 -1.24 -23.34 -10.89
CA ILE A 479 -2.27 -22.83 -9.98
C ILE A 479 -1.75 -22.83 -8.53
N CYS A 480 -1.08 -23.89 -8.10
CA CYS A 480 -0.50 -23.99 -6.75
C CYS A 480 0.57 -22.91 -6.48
N CYS A 481 1.26 -22.42 -7.50
CA CYS A 481 2.21 -21.30 -7.38
C CYS A 481 1.52 -19.97 -7.06
N MET A 482 0.23 -19.82 -7.31
CA MET A 482 -0.49 -18.58 -7.04
C MET A 482 -0.81 -18.42 -5.55
N LYS A 483 -0.47 -17.25 -5.01
CA LYS A 483 -0.71 -16.95 -3.58
C LYS A 483 -2.15 -16.53 -3.35
N LYS A 484 -2.83 -17.18 -2.39
CA LYS A 484 -4.16 -16.80 -1.90
C LYS A 484 -4.17 -15.44 -1.20
N GLY A 485 -5.35 -14.82 -1.04
CA GLY A 485 -5.52 -13.55 -0.35
C GLY A 485 -5.00 -12.34 -1.14
N LYS A 486 -5.00 -12.41 -2.47
CA LYS A 486 -4.61 -11.31 -3.36
C LYS A 486 -5.82 -10.53 -3.84
N CYS A 487 -5.57 -9.31 -4.34
CA CYS A 487 -6.60 -8.46 -4.94
C CYS A 487 -7.22 -9.14 -6.15
N ALA A 488 -8.53 -8.96 -6.33
CA ALA A 488 -9.23 -9.38 -7.53
C ALA A 488 -8.71 -8.63 -8.77
N ASP A 489 -8.78 -9.27 -9.92
CA ASP A 489 -8.49 -8.66 -11.22
C ASP A 489 -9.64 -7.78 -11.74
N ALA A 490 -9.59 -7.41 -13.01
CA ALA A 490 -10.61 -6.56 -13.64
C ALA A 490 -11.98 -7.26 -13.76
N ASP A 491 -11.97 -8.57 -13.88
CA ASP A 491 -13.17 -9.41 -14.00
C ASP A 491 -13.72 -9.87 -12.63
N GLY A 492 -13.08 -9.43 -11.54
CA GLY A 492 -13.43 -9.81 -10.16
C GLY A 492 -12.81 -11.13 -9.70
N LEU A 493 -12.03 -11.80 -10.54
CA LEU A 493 -11.47 -13.11 -10.24
C LEU A 493 -10.29 -13.02 -9.27
N MET A 494 -10.17 -14.02 -8.41
CA MET A 494 -9.10 -14.19 -7.43
C MET A 494 -8.44 -15.57 -7.60
N PRO A 495 -7.20 -15.77 -7.13
CA PRO A 495 -6.55 -17.09 -7.17
C PRO A 495 -7.39 -18.21 -6.57
N GLU A 496 -8.18 -17.92 -5.54
CA GLU A 496 -9.03 -18.89 -4.84
C GLU A 496 -10.08 -19.53 -5.73
N HIS A 497 -10.59 -18.85 -6.76
CA HIS A 497 -11.52 -19.43 -7.73
C HIS A 497 -10.89 -20.63 -8.43
N PHE A 498 -9.59 -20.54 -8.75
CA PHE A 498 -8.86 -21.61 -9.45
C PHE A 498 -8.32 -22.68 -8.50
N HIS A 499 -7.95 -22.31 -7.27
CA HIS A 499 -7.58 -23.30 -6.23
C HIS A 499 -8.74 -24.22 -5.81
N ASN A 500 -9.98 -23.75 -5.96
CA ASN A 500 -11.18 -24.51 -5.60
C ASN A 500 -12.00 -24.92 -6.86
N ALA A 501 -11.38 -24.91 -8.01
CA ALA A 501 -12.01 -25.22 -9.28
C ALA A 501 -12.21 -26.74 -9.46
N PRO A 502 -13.30 -27.19 -10.09
CA PRO A 502 -13.49 -28.57 -10.47
C PRO A 502 -12.54 -28.99 -11.60
N LEU A 503 -12.31 -30.29 -11.73
CA LEU A 503 -11.39 -30.84 -12.74
C LEU A 503 -11.79 -30.45 -14.18
N ILE A 504 -13.08 -30.31 -14.46
CA ILE A 504 -13.57 -29.89 -15.79
C ILE A 504 -13.01 -28.52 -16.19
N LEU A 505 -12.92 -27.54 -15.27
CA LEU A 505 -12.30 -26.26 -15.58
C LEU A 505 -10.82 -26.41 -15.93
N LEU A 506 -10.10 -27.27 -15.19
CA LEU A 506 -8.66 -27.48 -15.42
C LEU A 506 -8.41 -28.09 -16.81
N GLU A 507 -9.24 -29.03 -17.22
CA GLU A 507 -9.14 -29.64 -18.57
C GLU A 507 -9.47 -28.65 -19.69
N ILE A 508 -10.48 -27.80 -19.50
CA ILE A 508 -10.82 -26.73 -20.43
C ILE A 508 -9.65 -25.73 -20.54
N LEU A 509 -9.09 -25.27 -19.42
CA LEU A 509 -7.96 -24.35 -19.41
C LEU A 509 -6.71 -24.99 -20.05
N ARG A 510 -6.43 -26.26 -19.76
CA ARG A 510 -5.32 -26.99 -20.37
C ARG A 510 -5.45 -27.06 -21.90
N SER A 511 -6.63 -27.44 -22.38
CA SER A 511 -6.92 -27.48 -23.82
C SER A 511 -6.78 -26.09 -24.44
N MET A 512 -7.41 -25.07 -23.83
CA MET A 512 -7.35 -23.69 -24.32
C MET A 512 -5.91 -23.15 -24.36
N PHE A 513 -5.10 -23.38 -23.33
CA PHE A 513 -3.71 -22.92 -23.29
C PHE A 513 -2.82 -23.59 -24.33
N ASN A 514 -3.01 -24.88 -24.57
CA ASN A 514 -2.28 -25.57 -25.63
C ASN A 514 -2.68 -25.05 -27.03
N ARG A 515 -3.97 -24.76 -27.25
CA ARG A 515 -4.41 -24.13 -28.50
C ARG A 515 -3.91 -22.67 -28.63
N MET A 516 -3.83 -21.92 -27.54
CA MET A 516 -3.22 -20.58 -27.54
C MET A 516 -1.74 -20.64 -27.99
N LEU A 517 -0.99 -21.63 -27.50
CA LEU A 517 0.39 -21.86 -27.95
C LEU A 517 0.43 -22.22 -29.44
N GLN A 518 -0.38 -23.17 -29.87
CA GLN A 518 -0.44 -23.65 -31.25
C GLN A 518 -0.78 -22.53 -32.26
N HIS A 519 -1.68 -21.60 -31.87
CA HIS A 519 -2.14 -20.50 -32.74
C HIS A 519 -1.38 -19.20 -32.49
N SER A 520 -0.38 -19.19 -31.61
CA SER A 520 0.36 -17.99 -31.18
C SER A 520 -0.57 -16.82 -30.82
N PHE A 521 -1.63 -17.13 -30.06
CA PHE A 521 -2.71 -16.23 -29.74
C PHE A 521 -2.88 -16.07 -28.22
N VAL A 522 -3.20 -14.86 -27.79
CA VAL A 522 -3.61 -14.57 -26.41
C VAL A 522 -4.94 -13.81 -26.43
N PRO A 523 -5.89 -14.12 -25.51
CA PRO A 523 -7.12 -13.36 -25.37
C PRO A 523 -6.85 -11.87 -25.19
N ASN A 524 -7.75 -11.02 -25.69
CA ASN A 524 -7.59 -9.58 -25.63
C ASN A 524 -7.40 -9.07 -24.19
N GLN A 525 -8.11 -9.66 -23.23
CA GLN A 525 -8.02 -9.33 -21.81
C GLN A 525 -6.61 -9.52 -21.25
N PHE A 526 -5.79 -10.42 -21.78
CA PHE A 526 -4.41 -10.61 -21.36
C PHE A 526 -3.53 -9.37 -21.61
N ARG A 527 -3.91 -8.55 -22.60
CA ARG A 527 -3.22 -7.29 -22.92
C ARG A 527 -3.63 -6.14 -22.04
N PHE A 528 -4.77 -6.25 -21.33
CA PHE A 528 -5.31 -5.22 -20.46
C PHE A 528 -4.88 -5.43 -19.01
N GLY A 529 -4.70 -4.32 -18.30
CA GLY A 529 -4.39 -4.34 -16.87
C GLY A 529 -4.72 -3.01 -16.22
N PHE A 530 -4.77 -2.99 -14.91
CA PHE A 530 -4.82 -1.72 -14.20
C PHE A 530 -3.63 -1.58 -13.25
N MET A 531 -3.08 -0.38 -13.21
CA MET A 531 -1.97 -0.03 -12.34
C MET A 531 -2.48 0.57 -11.04
N VAL A 532 -2.02 0.02 -9.93
CA VAL A 532 -2.26 0.56 -8.59
C VAL A 532 -1.00 1.28 -8.13
N PRO A 533 -1.06 2.60 -7.87
CA PRO A 533 0.07 3.33 -7.29
C PRO A 533 0.33 2.87 -5.85
N ILE A 534 1.55 2.40 -5.57
CA ILE A 534 1.98 1.95 -4.23
C ILE A 534 3.16 2.82 -3.80
N ILE A 535 3.11 3.32 -2.56
CA ILE A 535 4.15 4.16 -1.97
C ILE A 535 5.47 3.39 -1.90
N LYS A 536 6.56 4.00 -2.40
CA LYS A 536 7.93 3.46 -2.33
C LYS A 536 8.52 3.64 -0.93
N ASP A 537 8.45 4.86 -0.43
CA ASP A 537 8.93 5.23 0.90
C ASP A 537 7.76 5.73 1.76
N PRO A 538 7.32 4.93 2.75
CA PRO A 538 6.26 5.34 3.67
C PRO A 538 6.56 6.58 4.51
N GLN A 539 7.83 6.98 4.62
CA GLN A 539 8.26 8.18 5.33
C GLN A 539 8.52 9.36 4.39
N GLY A 540 8.50 9.11 3.07
CA GLY A 540 8.65 10.12 2.03
C GLY A 540 7.40 10.97 1.85
N ASN A 541 7.50 11.95 0.95
CA ASN A 541 6.36 12.80 0.61
C ASN A 541 5.29 11.99 -0.15
N HIS A 542 4.12 11.81 0.44
CA HIS A 542 2.99 11.10 -0.17
C HIS A 542 2.25 11.95 -1.22
N SER A 543 2.48 13.26 -1.24
CA SER A 543 1.91 14.16 -2.25
C SER A 543 2.75 14.24 -3.53
N ASP A 544 3.89 13.56 -3.58
CA ASP A 544 4.77 13.49 -4.75
C ASP A 544 4.56 12.15 -5.49
N SER A 545 4.11 12.21 -6.73
CA SER A 545 3.92 11.03 -7.57
C SER A 545 5.20 10.23 -7.81
N ALA A 546 6.39 10.85 -7.72
CA ALA A 546 7.69 10.18 -7.83
C ALA A 546 7.92 9.16 -6.70
N ASN A 547 7.25 9.33 -5.56
CA ASN A 547 7.29 8.38 -4.43
C ASN A 547 6.37 7.16 -4.63
N TYR A 548 5.79 6.96 -5.82
CA TYR A 548 4.91 5.82 -6.10
C TYR A 548 5.49 4.90 -7.17
N ARG A 549 5.16 3.60 -7.05
CA ARG A 549 5.36 2.57 -8.07
C ARG A 549 4.01 2.13 -8.62
N GLY A 550 3.91 1.96 -9.95
CA GLY A 550 2.71 1.39 -10.58
C GLY A 550 2.79 -0.13 -10.61
N ILE A 551 2.05 -0.79 -9.73
CA ILE A 551 1.95 -2.26 -9.75
C ILE A 551 0.78 -2.64 -10.65
N THR A 552 1.05 -3.40 -11.71
CA THR A 552 0.02 -3.84 -12.65
C THR A 552 -0.69 -5.08 -12.12
N ILE A 553 -2.00 -5.01 -12.07
CA ILE A 553 -2.87 -6.16 -11.82
C ILE A 553 -3.40 -6.62 -13.18
N SER A 554 -2.95 -7.80 -13.60
CA SER A 554 -3.36 -8.50 -14.82
C SER A 554 -4.38 -9.59 -14.50
N PRO A 555 -5.14 -10.09 -15.51
CA PRO A 555 -6.11 -11.16 -15.32
C PRO A 555 -5.49 -12.39 -14.64
N ILE A 556 -6.22 -13.02 -13.75
CA ILE A 556 -5.71 -14.19 -13.00
C ILE A 556 -5.42 -15.35 -13.95
N ILE A 557 -6.28 -15.59 -14.96
CA ILE A 557 -6.04 -16.64 -15.96
C ILE A 557 -4.73 -16.40 -16.72
N SER A 558 -4.39 -15.13 -17.01
CA SER A 558 -3.12 -14.82 -17.64
C SER A 558 -1.93 -15.19 -16.74
N LYS A 559 -2.04 -15.02 -15.42
CA LYS A 559 -1.00 -15.44 -14.46
C LYS A 559 -0.85 -16.96 -14.38
N VAL A 560 -1.98 -17.70 -14.44
CA VAL A 560 -1.92 -19.18 -14.53
C VAL A 560 -1.15 -19.60 -15.78
N PHE A 561 -1.45 -18.96 -16.92
CA PHE A 561 -0.74 -19.21 -18.17
C PHE A 561 0.74 -18.86 -18.09
N GLU A 562 1.11 -17.70 -17.52
CA GLU A 562 2.51 -17.32 -17.28
C GLU A 562 3.26 -18.36 -16.42
N HIS A 563 2.62 -18.86 -15.34
CA HIS A 563 3.20 -19.92 -14.51
C HIS A 563 3.40 -21.23 -15.29
N ALA A 564 2.41 -21.63 -16.10
CA ALA A 564 2.52 -22.81 -16.94
C ALA A 564 3.65 -22.68 -17.96
N LEU A 565 3.76 -21.52 -18.65
CA LEU A 565 4.88 -21.22 -19.55
C LEU A 565 6.23 -21.27 -18.82
N LYS A 566 6.32 -20.69 -17.63
CA LYS A 566 7.54 -20.73 -16.82
C LYS A 566 7.96 -22.16 -16.49
N ILE A 567 7.02 -23.07 -16.22
CA ILE A 567 7.30 -24.48 -15.93
C ILE A 567 7.84 -25.19 -17.19
N ILE A 568 7.13 -25.10 -18.31
CA ILE A 568 7.51 -25.87 -19.52
C ILE A 568 8.76 -25.30 -20.21
N PHE A 569 9.01 -23.99 -20.13
CA PHE A 569 10.19 -23.35 -20.74
C PHE A 569 11.31 -23.04 -19.74
N THR A 570 11.31 -23.63 -18.54
CA THR A 570 12.29 -23.38 -17.48
C THR A 570 13.74 -23.41 -17.95
N ASN A 571 14.10 -24.37 -18.80
CA ASN A 571 15.48 -24.54 -19.30
C ASN A 571 15.92 -23.37 -20.19
N HIS A 572 15.00 -22.81 -20.96
CA HIS A 572 15.24 -21.69 -21.88
C HIS A 572 15.24 -20.32 -21.18
N LEU A 573 14.60 -20.21 -20.03
CA LEU A 573 14.55 -18.99 -19.24
C LEU A 573 15.71 -18.86 -18.24
N SER A 574 16.64 -19.82 -18.23
CA SER A 574 17.79 -19.80 -17.33
C SER A 574 18.74 -18.64 -17.67
N THR A 575 19.32 -17.99 -16.66
CA THR A 575 20.27 -16.87 -16.80
C THR A 575 21.61 -17.21 -16.16
N SER A 576 22.63 -16.38 -16.43
CA SER A 576 23.98 -16.53 -15.90
C SER A 576 23.98 -16.79 -14.38
N PRO A 577 24.84 -17.66 -13.86
CA PRO A 577 24.96 -17.85 -12.41
C PRO A 577 25.34 -16.58 -11.64
N TYR A 578 25.89 -15.56 -12.26
CA TYR A 578 26.20 -14.27 -11.64
C TYR A 578 25.00 -13.32 -11.48
N GLN A 579 23.85 -13.67 -12.08
CA GLN A 579 22.56 -13.06 -11.76
C GLN A 579 21.91 -13.83 -10.61
N PHE A 580 21.77 -13.19 -9.45
CA PHE A 580 21.21 -13.80 -8.23
C PHE A 580 19.72 -13.50 -8.05
N GLY A 581 19.22 -12.45 -8.71
CA GLY A 581 17.82 -12.03 -8.60
C GLY A 581 16.85 -13.02 -9.24
N PHE A 582 15.67 -13.18 -8.63
CA PHE A 582 14.52 -13.95 -9.14
C PHE A 582 14.78 -15.44 -9.42
N LYS A 583 15.86 -16.00 -8.92
CA LYS A 583 16.18 -17.42 -9.04
C LYS A 583 15.74 -18.24 -7.83
N GLN A 584 15.25 -19.43 -8.10
CA GLN A 584 14.97 -20.41 -7.05
C GLN A 584 16.25 -20.75 -6.27
N ASN A 585 16.15 -20.91 -4.95
CA ASN A 585 17.25 -21.17 -4.03
C ASN A 585 18.36 -20.11 -4.01
N SER A 586 18.12 -18.93 -4.58
CA SER A 586 18.99 -17.76 -4.51
C SER A 586 18.36 -16.64 -3.68
N SER A 587 19.17 -15.79 -3.10
CA SER A 587 18.74 -14.64 -2.30
C SER A 587 19.79 -13.53 -2.30
N THR A 588 19.41 -12.35 -1.79
CA THR A 588 20.34 -11.22 -1.58
C THR A 588 21.56 -11.63 -0.74
N VAL A 589 21.39 -12.57 0.22
CA VAL A 589 22.46 -13.07 1.09
C VAL A 589 23.53 -13.80 0.29
N HIS A 590 23.16 -14.52 -0.79
CA HIS A 590 24.14 -15.22 -1.65
C HIS A 590 25.04 -14.23 -2.42
N SER A 591 24.45 -13.15 -2.98
CA SER A 591 25.21 -12.09 -3.65
C SER A 591 26.12 -11.36 -2.66
N LEU A 592 25.60 -10.97 -1.48
CA LEU A 592 26.39 -10.36 -0.41
C LEU A 592 27.52 -11.27 0.09
N TYR A 593 27.29 -12.58 0.18
CA TYR A 593 28.31 -13.56 0.54
C TYR A 593 29.44 -13.63 -0.48
N CYS A 594 29.10 -13.66 -1.79
CA CYS A 594 30.10 -13.61 -2.85
C CYS A 594 30.90 -12.30 -2.82
N LEU A 595 30.21 -11.17 -2.62
CA LEU A 595 30.85 -9.85 -2.46
C LEU A 595 31.84 -9.84 -1.30
N GLN A 596 31.39 -10.23 -0.11
CA GLN A 596 32.22 -10.31 1.08
C GLN A 596 33.45 -11.19 0.85
N LYS A 597 33.24 -12.42 0.38
CA LYS A 597 34.33 -13.37 0.22
C LYS A 597 35.32 -12.97 -0.87
N THR A 598 34.85 -12.29 -1.91
CA THR A 598 35.73 -11.72 -2.94
C THR A 598 36.61 -10.62 -2.34
N ILE A 599 36.02 -9.69 -1.60
CA ILE A 599 36.76 -8.63 -0.92
C ILE A 599 37.76 -9.23 0.09
N ASP A 600 37.33 -10.16 0.94
CA ASP A 600 38.18 -10.85 1.93
C ASP A 600 39.39 -11.53 1.25
N TYR A 601 39.17 -12.20 0.09
CA TYR A 601 40.23 -12.87 -0.66
C TYR A 601 41.31 -11.88 -1.09
N PHE A 602 40.93 -10.76 -1.70
CA PHE A 602 41.92 -9.77 -2.18
C PHE A 602 42.59 -9.04 -1.04
N VAL A 603 41.85 -8.59 -0.03
CA VAL A 603 42.39 -7.85 1.11
C VAL A 603 43.37 -8.70 1.93
N ASN A 604 43.08 -10.00 2.13
CA ASN A 604 43.99 -10.92 2.82
C ASN A 604 45.27 -11.19 2.03
N ASN A 605 45.21 -11.00 0.70
CA ASN A 605 46.37 -11.03 -0.18
C ASN A 605 47.04 -9.64 -0.38
N ASN A 606 46.83 -8.70 0.55
CA ASN A 606 47.35 -7.33 0.55
C ASN A 606 47.00 -6.52 -0.73
N SER A 607 45.90 -6.85 -1.39
CA SER A 607 45.40 -6.10 -2.53
C SER A 607 44.18 -5.26 -2.11
N ARG A 608 43.97 -4.16 -2.82
CA ARG A 608 42.73 -3.35 -2.67
C ARG A 608 41.63 -3.87 -3.61
N VAL A 609 40.39 -3.60 -3.24
CA VAL A 609 39.25 -3.84 -4.11
C VAL A 609 38.44 -2.55 -4.23
N PHE A 610 38.20 -2.15 -5.46
CA PHE A 610 37.37 -1.03 -5.84
C PHE A 610 36.05 -1.56 -6.35
N CYS A 611 34.95 -1.10 -5.77
CA CYS A 611 33.59 -1.56 -6.10
C CYS A 611 32.76 -0.38 -6.59
N SER A 612 32.01 -0.58 -7.65
CA SER A 612 30.93 0.33 -8.11
C SER A 612 29.60 -0.37 -8.04
N PHE A 613 28.63 0.28 -7.42
CA PHE A 613 27.23 -0.16 -7.35
C PHE A 613 26.40 0.73 -8.27
N LEU A 614 25.93 0.15 -9.38
CA LEU A 614 25.21 0.85 -10.43
C LEU A 614 23.71 0.75 -10.21
N ASP A 615 23.00 1.86 -10.38
CA ASP A 615 21.53 1.96 -10.31
C ASP A 615 20.96 2.16 -11.72
N ALA A 616 20.11 1.26 -12.17
CA ALA A 616 19.41 1.39 -13.44
C ALA A 616 18.04 2.09 -13.22
N SER A 617 17.83 3.19 -13.92
CA SER A 617 16.61 3.99 -13.76
C SER A 617 15.43 3.36 -14.50
N LYS A 618 14.35 2.99 -13.78
CA LYS A 618 13.09 2.49 -14.35
C LYS A 618 13.31 1.30 -15.30
N ALA A 619 14.18 0.39 -14.89
CA ALA A 619 14.69 -0.68 -15.75
C ALA A 619 13.57 -1.61 -16.28
N PHE A 620 12.58 -1.95 -15.45
CA PHE A 620 11.42 -2.75 -15.85
C PHE A 620 10.46 -1.99 -16.77
N ASP A 621 10.30 -0.68 -16.59
CA ASP A 621 9.28 0.11 -17.28
C ASP A 621 9.72 0.54 -18.70
N ARG A 622 11.04 0.50 -19.02
CA ARG A 622 11.61 1.06 -20.25
C ARG A 622 12.28 0.04 -21.17
N LEU A 623 12.17 -1.23 -20.87
CA LEU A 623 12.71 -2.31 -21.68
C LEU A 623 12.07 -2.28 -23.09
N ILE A 624 12.88 -2.23 -24.15
CA ILE A 624 12.39 -2.22 -25.54
C ILE A 624 11.99 -3.64 -25.95
N HIS A 625 10.74 -3.83 -26.41
CA HIS A 625 10.20 -5.15 -26.74
C HIS A 625 10.98 -5.85 -27.88
N SER A 626 11.32 -5.15 -28.95
CA SER A 626 12.14 -5.72 -30.04
C SER A 626 13.53 -6.15 -29.55
N GLY A 627 14.13 -5.37 -28.64
CA GLY A 627 15.38 -5.75 -27.97
C GLY A 627 15.22 -7.03 -27.16
N LEU A 628 14.12 -7.19 -26.44
CA LEU A 628 13.80 -8.42 -25.69
C LEU A 628 13.68 -9.62 -26.63
N PHE A 629 12.98 -9.48 -27.75
CA PHE A 629 12.81 -10.56 -28.72
C PHE A 629 14.13 -10.98 -29.35
N ILE A 630 15.02 -10.02 -29.65
CA ILE A 630 16.38 -10.33 -30.10
C ILE A 630 17.14 -11.17 -29.04
N LYS A 631 17.05 -10.78 -27.75
CA LYS A 631 17.69 -11.52 -26.66
C LYS A 631 17.14 -12.94 -26.52
N LEU A 632 15.84 -13.12 -26.67
CA LEU A 632 15.18 -14.41 -26.63
C LEU A 632 15.64 -15.30 -27.81
N MET A 633 15.73 -14.75 -29.03
CA MET A 633 16.28 -15.46 -30.19
C MET A 633 17.75 -15.87 -29.97
N ASN A 634 18.59 -14.98 -29.48
CA ASN A 634 19.98 -15.26 -29.14
C ASN A 634 20.14 -16.38 -28.10
N LYS A 635 19.17 -16.48 -27.15
CA LYS A 635 19.11 -17.60 -26.20
C LYS A 635 18.55 -18.88 -26.80
N LYS A 636 18.20 -18.90 -28.08
CA LYS A 636 17.62 -20.06 -28.78
C LYS A 636 16.36 -20.59 -28.10
N VAL A 637 15.46 -19.66 -27.66
CA VAL A 637 14.17 -20.09 -27.15
C VAL A 637 13.35 -20.72 -28.28
N PRO A 638 12.47 -21.69 -28.01
CA PRO A 638 11.59 -22.26 -29.02
C PRO A 638 10.73 -21.19 -29.70
N LYS A 639 10.51 -21.33 -31.01
CA LYS A 639 9.73 -20.38 -31.81
C LYS A 639 8.34 -20.13 -31.21
N ILE A 640 7.68 -21.19 -30.76
CA ILE A 640 6.36 -21.14 -30.12
C ILE A 640 6.33 -20.19 -28.88
N PHE A 641 7.39 -20.16 -28.08
CA PHE A 641 7.49 -19.23 -26.96
C PHE A 641 7.70 -17.79 -27.44
N LEU A 642 8.57 -17.58 -28.41
CA LEU A 642 8.83 -16.26 -28.96
C LEU A 642 7.58 -15.65 -29.59
N ASP A 643 6.84 -16.40 -30.38
CA ASP A 643 5.63 -15.95 -31.10
C ASP A 643 4.53 -15.57 -30.09
N ILE A 644 4.34 -16.36 -29.04
CA ILE A 644 3.36 -16.02 -28.00
C ILE A 644 3.77 -14.76 -27.25
N MET A 645 5.07 -14.56 -26.96
CA MET A 645 5.56 -13.35 -26.31
C MET A 645 5.39 -12.11 -27.19
N MET A 646 5.65 -12.22 -28.48
CA MET A 646 5.45 -11.14 -29.45
C MET A 646 3.98 -10.73 -29.50
N THR A 647 3.07 -11.70 -29.65
CA THR A 647 1.62 -11.47 -29.69
C THR A 647 1.12 -10.84 -28.40
N TRP A 648 1.65 -11.26 -27.24
CA TRP A 648 1.22 -10.75 -25.95
C TRP A 648 1.66 -9.32 -25.69
N HIS A 649 2.89 -8.96 -26.11
CA HIS A 649 3.43 -7.61 -25.89
C HIS A 649 2.94 -6.60 -26.94
N THR A 650 2.26 -7.04 -28.00
CA THR A 650 1.65 -6.15 -29.00
C THR A 650 0.32 -5.61 -28.50
N GLY A 651 0.17 -4.28 -28.42
CA GLY A 651 -1.08 -3.64 -28.06
C GLY A 651 -1.39 -3.66 -26.55
N LEU A 652 -0.38 -3.72 -25.70
CA LEU A 652 -0.55 -3.62 -24.25
C LEU A 652 -1.20 -2.30 -23.85
N GLN A 653 -2.23 -2.37 -23.00
CA GLN A 653 -2.94 -1.21 -22.46
C GLN A 653 -3.09 -1.30 -20.96
N CYS A 654 -3.01 -0.16 -20.32
CA CYS A 654 -3.26 -0.03 -18.89
C CYS A 654 -4.14 1.18 -18.60
N ARG A 655 -4.78 1.17 -17.43
CA ARG A 655 -5.40 2.33 -16.79
C ARG A 655 -5.00 2.37 -15.33
N VAL A 656 -5.01 3.54 -14.70
CA VAL A 656 -4.67 3.66 -13.28
C VAL A 656 -5.93 3.52 -12.44
N LYS A 657 -5.84 2.75 -11.35
CA LYS A 657 -6.89 2.66 -10.31
C LYS A 657 -6.43 3.41 -9.07
N TRP A 658 -7.20 4.43 -8.67
CA TRP A 658 -6.98 5.20 -7.45
C TRP A 658 -8.27 5.36 -6.67
N ASP A 659 -8.31 4.88 -5.44
CA ASP A 659 -9.44 4.99 -4.51
C ASP A 659 -10.83 4.74 -5.15
N GLY A 660 -10.94 3.66 -5.93
CA GLY A 660 -12.18 3.27 -6.61
C GLY A 660 -12.38 3.85 -8.02
N PHE A 661 -11.63 4.89 -8.40
CA PHE A 661 -11.72 5.52 -9.71
C PHE A 661 -10.67 4.99 -10.68
N TYR A 662 -10.99 5.03 -11.97
CA TYR A 662 -10.10 4.61 -13.04
C TYR A 662 -9.78 5.80 -13.95
N SER A 663 -8.49 5.94 -14.34
CA SER A 663 -8.12 6.83 -15.43
C SER A 663 -8.59 6.29 -16.78
N ASP A 664 -8.47 7.09 -17.83
CA ASP A 664 -8.58 6.57 -19.19
C ASP A 664 -7.49 5.53 -19.47
N TRP A 665 -7.73 4.72 -20.53
CA TRP A 665 -6.76 3.77 -21.05
C TRP A 665 -5.57 4.47 -21.71
N PHE A 666 -4.38 3.88 -21.58
CA PHE A 666 -3.17 4.30 -22.26
C PHE A 666 -2.35 3.11 -22.74
N HIS A 667 -1.64 3.28 -23.84
CA HIS A 667 -0.78 2.25 -24.41
C HIS A 667 0.57 2.20 -23.71
N ILE A 668 1.09 0.98 -23.53
CA ILE A 668 2.44 0.69 -23.04
C ILE A 668 3.31 0.37 -24.24
N SER A 669 4.24 1.25 -24.57
CA SER A 669 5.14 1.09 -25.73
C SER A 669 6.47 0.43 -25.38
N ALA A 670 6.83 0.39 -24.10
CA ALA A 670 8.04 -0.24 -23.61
C ALA A 670 7.82 -0.79 -22.20
N GLY A 671 8.69 -1.66 -21.76
CA GLY A 671 8.69 -2.26 -20.43
C GLY A 671 7.95 -3.58 -20.33
N VAL A 672 8.21 -4.25 -19.20
CA VAL A 672 7.49 -5.45 -18.76
C VAL A 672 6.63 -5.09 -17.54
N ARG A 673 5.49 -5.74 -17.37
CA ARG A 673 4.53 -5.42 -16.31
C ARG A 673 5.12 -5.65 -14.93
N GLN A 674 5.18 -4.61 -14.09
CA GLN A 674 5.49 -4.77 -12.67
C GLN A 674 4.35 -5.51 -11.97
N GLY A 675 4.49 -6.82 -11.79
CA GLY A 675 3.45 -7.71 -11.24
C GLY A 675 3.12 -8.91 -12.13
N GLY A 676 3.68 -8.99 -13.35
CA GLY A 676 3.65 -10.19 -14.18
C GLY A 676 4.57 -11.28 -13.62
N VAL A 677 4.24 -12.53 -13.89
CA VAL A 677 5.00 -13.70 -13.41
C VAL A 677 6.30 -13.89 -14.20
N LEU A 678 6.26 -13.71 -15.54
CA LEU A 678 7.42 -13.82 -16.40
C LEU A 678 8.29 -12.55 -16.45
N SER A 679 7.76 -11.39 -16.05
CA SER A 679 8.45 -10.11 -16.15
C SER A 679 9.84 -10.09 -15.50
N PRO A 680 10.06 -10.69 -14.31
CA PRO A 680 11.39 -10.78 -13.72
C PRO A 680 12.39 -11.60 -14.56
N ASP A 681 11.94 -12.74 -15.11
CA ASP A 681 12.79 -13.61 -15.92
C ASP A 681 13.16 -12.93 -17.24
N LEU A 682 12.18 -12.28 -17.88
CA LEU A 682 12.40 -11.52 -19.13
C LEU A 682 13.38 -10.35 -18.95
N TYR A 683 13.26 -9.63 -17.84
CA TYR A 683 14.23 -8.59 -17.51
C TYR A 683 15.63 -9.14 -17.27
N CYS A 684 15.75 -10.21 -16.47
CA CYS A 684 17.04 -10.85 -16.24
C CYS A 684 17.69 -11.34 -17.54
N ILE A 685 16.90 -11.88 -18.49
CA ILE A 685 17.38 -12.26 -19.83
C ILE A 685 17.86 -11.04 -20.61
N TYR A 686 17.15 -9.92 -20.51
CA TYR A 686 17.50 -8.68 -21.22
C TYR A 686 18.89 -8.15 -20.86
N VAL A 687 19.33 -8.36 -19.59
CA VAL A 687 20.64 -7.88 -19.10
C VAL A 687 21.70 -8.99 -18.98
N ASP A 688 21.37 -10.24 -19.29
CA ASP A 688 22.22 -11.40 -19.05
C ASP A 688 23.55 -11.36 -19.84
N ASP A 689 23.49 -10.91 -21.09
CA ASP A 689 24.66 -10.85 -21.98
C ASP A 689 25.73 -9.88 -21.47
N LEU A 690 25.37 -8.87 -20.70
CA LEU A 690 26.34 -7.95 -20.11
C LEU A 690 27.34 -8.71 -19.24
N ILE A 691 26.89 -9.72 -18.50
CA ILE A 691 27.77 -10.54 -17.67
C ILE A 691 28.82 -11.26 -18.52
N ASN A 692 28.42 -11.79 -19.66
CA ASN A 692 29.33 -12.47 -20.61
C ASN A 692 30.36 -11.49 -21.21
N ILE A 693 29.91 -10.26 -21.55
CA ILE A 693 30.78 -9.19 -22.03
C ILE A 693 31.81 -8.81 -20.95
N LEU A 694 31.38 -8.60 -19.70
CA LEU A 694 32.28 -8.29 -18.60
C LEU A 694 33.30 -9.41 -18.34
N GLN A 695 32.90 -10.67 -18.51
CA GLN A 695 33.76 -11.84 -18.39
C GLN A 695 34.83 -11.90 -19.51
N SER A 696 34.42 -11.59 -20.74
CA SER A 696 35.33 -11.62 -21.91
C SER A 696 36.41 -10.54 -21.89
N LEU A 697 36.23 -9.49 -21.10
CA LEU A 697 37.27 -8.46 -20.93
C LEU A 697 38.49 -8.96 -20.18
N HIS A 698 38.44 -10.09 -19.48
CA HIS A 698 39.49 -10.63 -18.63
C HIS A 698 40.02 -9.60 -17.60
N VAL A 699 39.18 -8.65 -17.18
CA VAL A 699 39.51 -7.57 -16.26
C VAL A 699 38.59 -7.69 -15.03
N GLY A 700 39.07 -7.19 -13.87
CA GLY A 700 38.30 -7.21 -12.62
C GLY A 700 38.81 -8.27 -11.64
N CYS A 701 38.00 -8.60 -10.67
CA CYS A 701 38.33 -9.59 -9.64
C CYS A 701 38.17 -11.02 -10.14
N PHE A 702 39.20 -11.86 -9.92
CA PHE A 702 39.14 -13.31 -10.15
C PHE A 702 39.58 -14.03 -8.89
N VAL A 703 38.84 -15.03 -8.48
CA VAL A 703 39.16 -15.90 -7.34
C VAL A 703 39.52 -17.29 -7.88
N LYS A 704 40.77 -17.71 -7.79
CA LYS A 704 41.24 -19.00 -8.38
C LYS A 704 40.76 -19.20 -9.83
N ASN A 705 40.99 -18.27 -10.70
CA ASN A 705 40.56 -18.26 -12.09
C ASN A 705 39.05 -18.22 -12.34
N VAL A 706 38.21 -18.11 -11.30
CA VAL A 706 36.78 -17.90 -11.44
C VAL A 706 36.47 -16.41 -11.40
N PHE A 707 35.73 -15.95 -12.38
CA PHE A 707 35.30 -14.56 -12.46
C PHE A 707 34.46 -14.15 -11.23
N ALA A 708 34.83 -13.03 -10.61
CA ALA A 708 34.16 -12.49 -9.41
C ALA A 708 33.93 -10.98 -9.51
N ALA A 709 34.07 -10.43 -10.73
CA ALA A 709 34.05 -9.00 -10.95
C ALA A 709 32.63 -8.44 -11.18
N ALA A 710 31.63 -9.27 -11.36
CA ALA A 710 30.24 -8.83 -11.53
C ALA A 710 29.28 -9.68 -10.69
N LEU A 711 28.44 -9.02 -9.90
CA LEU A 711 27.41 -9.64 -9.06
C LEU A 711 26.11 -8.85 -9.30
N PHE A 712 25.14 -9.47 -9.93
CA PHE A 712 23.89 -8.82 -10.32
C PHE A 712 22.70 -9.37 -9.50
N TYR A 713 21.84 -8.50 -9.09
CA TYR A 713 20.59 -8.85 -8.42
C TYR A 713 19.45 -8.03 -9.05
N ALA A 714 18.87 -8.55 -10.12
CA ALA A 714 17.94 -7.84 -11.00
C ALA A 714 18.61 -6.57 -11.60
N ASP A 715 18.09 -5.40 -11.25
CA ASP A 715 18.57 -4.08 -11.65
C ASP A 715 19.75 -3.56 -10.80
N ASP A 716 19.98 -4.14 -9.62
CA ASP A 716 21.12 -3.81 -8.77
C ASP A 716 22.40 -4.52 -9.28
N MET A 717 23.33 -3.78 -9.85
CA MET A 717 24.57 -4.32 -10.42
C MET A 717 25.77 -3.88 -9.61
N ALA A 718 26.60 -4.82 -9.17
CA ALA A 718 27.89 -4.55 -8.54
C ALA A 718 29.04 -5.01 -9.43
N VAL A 719 30.02 -4.14 -9.69
CA VAL A 719 31.24 -4.46 -10.42
C VAL A 719 32.47 -4.20 -9.55
N LEU A 720 33.46 -5.12 -9.63
CA LEU A 720 34.60 -5.17 -8.73
C LEU A 720 35.91 -5.30 -9.47
N ALA A 721 36.92 -4.52 -9.10
CA ALA A 721 38.27 -4.68 -9.68
C ALA A 721 39.36 -4.38 -8.64
N PRO A 722 40.58 -4.99 -8.75
CA PRO A 722 41.68 -4.71 -7.88
C PRO A 722 42.45 -3.41 -8.28
N SER A 723 42.09 -2.81 -9.41
CA SER A 723 42.71 -1.59 -9.92
C SER A 723 41.67 -0.59 -10.44
N LEU A 724 41.92 0.71 -10.30
CA LEU A 724 41.07 1.79 -10.81
C LEU A 724 40.88 1.71 -12.34
N LYS A 725 41.95 1.42 -13.08
CA LYS A 725 41.92 1.28 -14.52
C LYS A 725 41.03 0.09 -14.93
N GLY A 726 41.11 -1.02 -14.17
CA GLY A 726 40.25 -2.18 -14.39
C GLY A 726 38.78 -1.87 -14.12
N LEU A 727 38.48 -1.18 -13.02
CA LEU A 727 37.12 -0.79 -12.69
C LEU A 727 36.52 0.17 -13.73
N GLN A 728 37.33 1.15 -14.22
CA GLN A 728 36.88 2.05 -15.30
C GLN A 728 36.53 1.26 -16.57
N LYS A 729 37.34 0.28 -16.97
CA LYS A 729 37.02 -0.57 -18.14
C LYS A 729 35.71 -1.34 -17.98
N LEU A 730 35.42 -1.84 -16.75
CA LEU A 730 34.13 -2.51 -16.46
C LEU A 730 32.96 -1.52 -16.53
N LEU A 731 33.14 -0.31 -16.01
CA LEU A 731 32.13 0.75 -16.09
C LEU A 731 31.84 1.20 -17.53
N ASP A 732 32.90 1.34 -18.33
CA ASP A 732 32.78 1.69 -19.75
C ASP A 732 32.03 0.61 -20.55
N ALA A 733 32.29 -0.66 -20.28
CA ALA A 733 31.53 -1.76 -20.86
C ALA A 733 30.07 -1.79 -20.43
N CYS A 734 29.79 -1.54 -19.14
CA CYS A 734 28.43 -1.38 -18.67
C CYS A 734 27.72 -0.20 -19.35
N ALA A 735 28.39 0.95 -19.48
CA ALA A 735 27.85 2.13 -20.13
C ALA A 735 27.55 1.88 -21.62
N SER A 736 28.47 1.25 -22.34
CA SER A 736 28.32 0.91 -23.79
C SER A 736 27.14 -0.05 -24.00
N TYR A 737 27.07 -1.13 -23.20
CA TYR A 737 25.96 -2.07 -23.26
C TYR A 737 24.61 -1.40 -22.96
N CYS A 738 24.55 -0.62 -21.88
CA CYS A 738 23.32 0.06 -21.49
C CYS A 738 22.88 1.09 -22.55
N ALA A 739 23.80 1.77 -23.21
CA ALA A 739 23.50 2.67 -24.33
C ALA A 739 23.01 1.90 -25.58
N GLU A 740 23.56 0.72 -25.85
CA GLU A 740 23.10 -0.15 -26.96
C GLU A 740 21.66 -0.62 -26.77
N TRP A 741 21.27 -0.97 -25.54
CA TRP A 741 19.96 -1.56 -25.21
C TRP A 741 18.99 -0.58 -24.55
N ASP A 742 19.25 0.72 -24.65
CA ASP A 742 18.43 1.83 -24.11
C ASP A 742 18.18 1.73 -22.58
N ILE A 743 19.12 1.18 -21.82
CA ILE A 743 19.08 1.15 -20.37
C ILE A 743 19.75 2.41 -19.81
N LYS A 744 19.06 3.21 -19.04
CA LYS A 744 19.60 4.43 -18.47
C LYS A 744 20.20 4.19 -17.09
N LEU A 745 21.54 4.24 -17.00
CA LEU A 745 22.25 4.24 -15.72
C LEU A 745 22.18 5.63 -15.04
N ASN A 746 21.98 5.63 -13.74
CA ASN A 746 21.91 6.83 -12.93
C ASN A 746 23.24 7.13 -12.22
N ALA A 747 24.06 8.00 -12.81
CA ALA A 747 25.37 8.35 -12.26
C ALA A 747 25.27 8.97 -10.84
N LYS A 748 24.20 9.73 -10.53
CA LYS A 748 23.99 10.35 -9.21
C LYS A 748 23.71 9.34 -8.10
N LYS A 749 23.06 8.22 -8.44
CA LYS A 749 22.77 7.14 -7.49
C LYS A 749 23.84 6.05 -7.48
N THR A 750 24.63 5.96 -8.54
CA THR A 750 25.78 5.06 -8.61
C THR A 750 26.82 5.48 -7.59
N LYS A 751 27.32 4.53 -6.81
CA LYS A 751 28.28 4.79 -5.71
C LYS A 751 29.53 3.93 -5.85
N ASN A 752 30.68 4.56 -5.59
CA ASN A 752 31.96 3.86 -5.51
C ASN A 752 32.39 3.71 -4.06
N ILE A 753 32.91 2.53 -3.72
CA ILE A 753 33.48 2.24 -2.40
C ILE A 753 34.80 1.48 -2.54
N CYS A 754 35.73 1.68 -1.61
CA CYS A 754 37.04 1.07 -1.64
C CYS A 754 37.30 0.25 -0.38
N PHE A 755 37.87 -0.95 -0.54
CA PHE A 755 38.30 -1.82 0.54
C PHE A 755 39.82 -2.09 0.41
N GLY A 756 40.50 -2.27 1.54
CA GLY A 756 41.95 -2.50 1.65
C GLY A 756 42.68 -1.30 2.27
N LYS A 757 43.93 -1.53 2.68
CA LYS A 757 44.73 -0.52 3.36
C LYS A 757 45.04 0.68 2.45
N GLY A 758 45.00 1.89 2.97
CA GLY A 758 45.32 3.14 2.28
C GLY A 758 44.15 4.13 2.23
N LYS A 759 44.40 5.34 1.78
CA LYS A 759 43.40 6.41 1.64
C LYS A 759 42.51 6.14 0.44
N ALA A 760 41.27 6.69 0.46
CA ALA A 760 40.37 6.66 -0.69
C ALA A 760 41.10 7.26 -1.92
N PRO A 761 40.81 6.73 -3.14
CA PRO A 761 41.42 7.26 -4.35
C PRO A 761 41.01 8.72 -4.59
N THR A 762 41.96 9.54 -5.04
CA THR A 762 41.68 10.92 -5.47
C THR A 762 41.13 10.96 -6.92
N TYR A 763 41.44 9.92 -7.71
CA TYR A 763 40.97 9.80 -9.08
C TYR A 763 39.47 9.42 -9.07
N ARG A 764 38.66 10.21 -9.78
CA ARG A 764 37.22 9.95 -9.95
C ARG A 764 36.97 9.11 -11.20
N LEU A 765 36.20 8.05 -11.02
CA LEU A 765 35.73 7.21 -12.12
C LEU A 765 34.59 7.93 -12.86
N LYS A 766 34.42 7.60 -14.13
CA LYS A 766 33.40 8.20 -14.99
C LYS A 766 32.37 7.15 -15.44
N LEU A 767 31.10 7.55 -15.50
CA LEU A 767 30.00 6.80 -16.07
C LEU A 767 29.23 7.71 -17.03
N ASN A 768 29.17 7.37 -18.32
CA ASN A 768 28.54 8.21 -19.33
C ASN A 768 29.05 9.66 -19.32
N GLY A 769 30.36 9.85 -19.12
CA GLY A 769 31.00 11.16 -19.04
C GLY A 769 30.84 11.90 -17.71
N SER A 770 29.98 11.45 -16.83
CA SER A 770 29.77 12.03 -15.49
C SER A 770 30.70 11.38 -14.47
N GLU A 771 31.28 12.19 -13.60
CA GLU A 771 32.12 11.70 -12.51
C GLU A 771 31.30 11.06 -11.39
N ILE A 772 31.82 9.98 -10.82
CA ILE A 772 31.21 9.27 -9.67
C ILE A 772 32.11 9.46 -8.46
N ASP A 773 31.51 9.91 -7.36
CA ASP A 773 32.26 10.14 -6.13
C ASP A 773 32.58 8.82 -5.38
N TRP A 774 33.63 8.85 -4.57
CA TRP A 774 33.95 7.81 -3.62
C TRP A 774 33.21 8.08 -2.31
N GLU A 775 32.53 7.05 -1.82
CA GLU A 775 31.76 7.15 -0.59
C GLU A 775 32.40 6.31 0.52
N ASP A 776 32.25 6.75 1.76
CA ASP A 776 32.67 5.97 2.93
C ASP A 776 31.64 4.92 3.32
N GLU A 777 30.37 5.16 3.03
CA GLU A 777 29.29 4.20 3.24
C GLU A 777 28.35 4.15 2.01
N CYS A 778 27.95 2.96 1.62
CA CYS A 778 26.92 2.81 0.61
C CYS A 778 25.95 1.66 0.95
N VAL A 779 24.69 1.78 0.55
CA VAL A 779 23.69 0.72 0.74
C VAL A 779 23.65 -0.16 -0.49
N TYR A 780 23.90 -1.47 -0.30
CA TYR A 780 23.74 -2.47 -1.33
C TYR A 780 22.91 -3.65 -0.80
N LEU A 781 21.86 -4.02 -1.52
CA LEU A 781 20.93 -5.07 -1.15
C LEU A 781 20.48 -4.99 0.33
N GLY A 782 20.17 -3.80 0.81
CA GLY A 782 19.69 -3.56 2.18
C GLY A 782 20.73 -3.55 3.27
N VAL A 783 22.01 -3.80 2.97
CA VAL A 783 23.14 -3.72 3.92
C VAL A 783 23.94 -2.44 3.66
N THR A 784 24.25 -1.67 4.71
CA THR A 784 25.15 -0.51 4.62
C THR A 784 26.59 -0.99 4.69
N LEU A 785 27.29 -1.00 3.55
CA LEU A 785 28.70 -1.31 3.45
C LEU A 785 29.52 -0.10 3.90
N LYS A 786 30.66 -0.33 4.54
CA LYS A 786 31.58 0.71 5.00
C LYS A 786 32.98 0.51 4.43
N SER A 787 33.55 1.57 3.83
CA SER A 787 34.93 1.57 3.36
C SER A 787 35.90 1.33 4.50
N GLY A 788 37.02 0.70 4.22
CA GLY A 788 38.03 0.47 5.24
C GLY A 788 39.10 -0.55 4.87
N ALA A 789 39.96 -0.87 5.82
CA ALA A 789 41.07 -1.82 5.63
C ALA A 789 40.62 -3.27 5.40
N ALA A 790 39.36 -3.60 5.69
CA ALA A 790 38.72 -4.89 5.46
C ALA A 790 37.26 -4.67 5.05
N TYR A 791 36.57 -5.74 4.63
CA TYR A 791 35.13 -5.70 4.44
C TYR A 791 34.43 -5.35 5.76
N GLY A 792 33.62 -4.32 5.75
CA GLY A 792 32.89 -3.84 6.91
C GLY A 792 31.46 -3.41 6.58
N CYS A 793 30.61 -3.46 7.59
CA CYS A 793 29.21 -3.02 7.50
C CYS A 793 28.90 -2.05 8.63
N SER A 794 28.11 -1.01 8.35
CA SER A 794 27.57 -0.09 9.36
C SER A 794 26.24 -0.60 9.89
N MET A 795 26.16 -0.82 11.20
CA MET A 795 24.92 -1.30 11.85
C MET A 795 24.00 -0.16 12.32
N LYS A 796 24.42 1.10 12.21
CA LYS A 796 23.69 2.26 12.71
C LYS A 796 22.23 2.33 12.22
N ASN A 797 22.02 2.18 10.92
CA ASN A 797 20.68 2.21 10.32
C ASN A 797 19.84 0.99 10.73
N THR A 798 20.46 -0.18 10.81
CA THR A 798 19.81 -1.43 11.25
C THR A 798 19.34 -1.33 12.69
N LEU A 799 20.19 -0.86 13.59
CA LEU A 799 19.86 -0.63 15.01
C LEU A 799 18.75 0.40 15.16
N GLY A 800 18.82 1.51 14.42
CA GLY A 800 17.77 2.53 14.44
C GLY A 800 16.39 2.00 13.98
N LYS A 801 16.35 1.21 12.90
CA LYS A 801 15.12 0.54 12.44
C LYS A 801 14.61 -0.49 13.45
N PHE A 802 15.52 -1.27 14.04
CA PHE A 802 15.20 -2.27 15.06
C PHE A 802 14.56 -1.64 16.29
N TYR A 803 15.20 -0.62 16.90
CA TYR A 803 14.65 0.03 18.08
C TYR A 803 13.33 0.76 17.83
N ARG A 804 13.13 1.32 16.65
CA ARG A 804 11.83 1.89 16.25
C ARG A 804 10.74 0.81 16.21
N SER A 805 11.03 -0.34 15.59
CA SER A 805 10.12 -1.49 15.56
C SER A 805 9.80 -2.02 16.95
N LEU A 806 10.84 -2.27 17.76
CA LEU A 806 10.73 -2.74 19.15
C LEU A 806 9.85 -1.82 20.00
N ASN A 807 10.14 -0.52 19.98
CA ASN A 807 9.39 0.47 20.77
C ASN A 807 7.93 0.64 20.25
N SER A 808 7.71 0.51 18.95
CA SER A 808 6.37 0.58 18.37
C SER A 808 5.49 -0.58 18.84
N ILE A 809 6.03 -1.80 18.85
CA ILE A 809 5.31 -2.99 19.33
C ILE A 809 5.00 -2.87 20.81
N ILE A 810 6.00 -2.56 21.65
CA ILE A 810 5.81 -2.42 23.10
C ILE A 810 4.79 -1.32 23.44
N ARG A 811 4.81 -0.20 22.72
CA ARG A 811 3.85 0.89 22.95
C ARG A 811 2.41 0.49 22.63
N VAL A 812 2.21 -0.28 21.59
CA VAL A 812 0.87 -0.71 21.16
C VAL A 812 0.34 -1.80 22.08
N GLU A 813 1.22 -2.68 22.56
CA GLU A 813 0.89 -3.95 23.22
C GLU A 813 1.22 -4.01 24.71
N GLY A 814 1.67 -2.94 25.32
CA GLY A 814 2.21 -2.88 26.70
C GLY A 814 1.32 -3.44 27.83
N ARG A 815 0.25 -4.17 27.52
CA ARG A 815 -0.63 -4.90 28.45
C ARG A 815 -0.98 -6.30 27.97
N SER A 816 -0.28 -6.83 26.97
CA SER A 816 -0.51 -8.17 26.40
C SER A 816 0.22 -9.23 27.20
N ASP A 817 -0.16 -10.49 26.96
CA ASP A 817 0.59 -11.65 27.40
C ASP A 817 2.05 -11.62 26.88
N ASP A 818 3.00 -11.89 27.76
CA ASP A 818 4.43 -11.82 27.45
C ASP A 818 4.84 -12.76 26.31
N MET A 819 4.20 -13.93 26.15
CA MET A 819 4.50 -14.86 25.08
C MET A 819 4.00 -14.37 23.72
N VAL A 820 2.82 -13.75 23.67
CA VAL A 820 2.30 -13.08 22.47
C VAL A 820 3.24 -11.94 22.06
N MET A 821 3.66 -11.14 23.03
CA MET A 821 4.61 -10.04 22.80
C MET A 821 5.95 -10.57 22.28
N LEU A 822 6.49 -11.60 22.87
CA LEU A 822 7.74 -12.22 22.45
C LEU A 822 7.63 -12.71 21.00
N ARG A 823 6.54 -13.38 20.65
CA ARG A 823 6.28 -13.86 19.28
C ARG A 823 6.22 -12.72 18.26
N LEU A 824 5.61 -11.61 18.63
CA LEU A 824 5.55 -10.42 17.79
C LEU A 824 6.93 -9.79 17.56
N LEU A 825 7.71 -9.65 18.62
CA LEU A 825 9.06 -9.11 18.56
C LEU A 825 9.99 -10.01 17.75
N GLU A 826 9.90 -11.32 17.93
CA GLU A 826 10.64 -12.31 17.14
C GLU A 826 10.26 -12.29 15.65
N SER A 827 9.01 -12.00 15.33
CA SER A 827 8.53 -12.01 13.94
C SER A 827 8.71 -10.69 13.20
N HIS A 828 8.71 -9.55 13.91
CA HIS A 828 8.75 -8.22 13.29
C HIS A 828 10.05 -7.47 13.55
N SER A 829 10.57 -7.51 14.78
CA SER A 829 11.77 -6.76 15.14
C SER A 829 13.05 -7.55 14.91
N LEU A 830 13.08 -8.83 15.32
CA LEU A 830 14.26 -9.67 15.18
C LEU A 830 14.72 -9.86 13.73
N PRO A 831 13.85 -10.02 12.72
CA PRO A 831 14.28 -10.10 11.32
C PRO A 831 15.01 -8.86 10.82
N ILE A 832 14.71 -7.67 11.35
CA ILE A 832 15.42 -6.43 11.03
C ILE A 832 16.87 -6.51 11.54
N LEU A 833 17.05 -6.94 12.78
CA LEU A 833 18.36 -7.05 13.41
C LEU A 833 19.21 -8.16 12.79
N SER A 834 18.57 -9.28 12.41
CA SER A 834 19.25 -10.47 11.91
C SER A 834 19.32 -10.55 10.38
N TYR A 835 18.89 -9.50 9.65
CA TYR A 835 18.96 -9.48 8.17
C TYR A 835 20.40 -9.57 7.70
N ALA A 836 20.67 -10.53 6.81
CA ALA A 836 21.98 -10.80 6.19
C ALA A 836 23.14 -11.00 7.20
N ILE A 837 22.83 -11.32 8.48
CA ILE A 837 23.85 -11.50 9.53
C ILE A 837 24.86 -12.61 9.18
N GLU A 838 24.49 -13.50 8.27
CA GLU A 838 25.34 -14.54 7.73
C GLU A 838 26.57 -13.99 6.99
N THR A 839 26.44 -12.79 6.43
CA THR A 839 27.45 -12.09 5.59
C THR A 839 28.00 -10.84 6.26
N VAL A 840 27.41 -10.42 7.35
CA VAL A 840 27.93 -9.27 8.12
C VAL A 840 29.17 -9.72 8.85
N HIS A 841 30.31 -9.18 8.43
CA HIS A 841 31.56 -9.33 9.17
C HIS A 841 31.60 -8.24 10.25
N VAL A 842 31.20 -8.63 11.46
CA VAL A 842 31.31 -7.74 12.63
C VAL A 842 32.78 -7.81 13.08
N SER A 843 33.63 -7.13 12.34
CA SER A 843 35.07 -7.10 12.63
C SER A 843 35.41 -6.29 13.89
N ASN A 844 34.50 -5.42 14.30
CA ASN A 844 34.64 -4.61 15.48
C ASN A 844 33.92 -5.26 16.68
N ARG A 845 34.64 -5.45 17.80
CA ARG A 845 34.04 -5.96 19.04
C ARG A 845 32.85 -5.10 19.51
N ASP A 846 32.92 -3.79 19.24
CA ASP A 846 31.87 -2.85 19.63
C ASP A 846 30.57 -3.05 18.83
N ASP A 847 30.66 -3.31 17.54
CA ASP A 847 29.44 -3.54 16.71
C ASP A 847 28.74 -4.85 17.11
N ASN A 848 29.51 -5.90 17.38
CA ASN A 848 28.93 -7.17 17.87
C ASN A 848 28.30 -6.99 19.26
N ARG A 849 28.95 -6.22 20.12
CA ARG A 849 28.40 -5.86 21.43
C ARG A 849 27.08 -5.09 21.29
N GLN A 850 26.99 -4.13 20.36
CA GLN A 850 25.78 -3.35 20.11
C GLN A 850 24.62 -4.24 19.61
N LEU A 851 24.89 -5.18 18.71
CA LEU A 851 23.88 -6.12 18.20
C LEU A 851 23.39 -7.04 19.31
N ARG A 852 24.28 -7.59 20.15
CA ARG A 852 23.92 -8.40 21.32
C ARG A 852 23.10 -7.59 22.33
N VAL A 853 23.49 -6.34 22.61
CA VAL A 853 22.74 -5.44 23.50
C VAL A 853 21.33 -5.18 22.93
N ALA A 854 21.22 -4.96 21.63
CA ALA A 854 19.94 -4.75 20.96
C ALA A 854 19.07 -6.02 21.03
N TYR A 855 19.63 -7.19 20.76
CA TYR A 855 18.89 -8.46 20.88
C TYR A 855 18.40 -8.68 22.32
N ASN A 856 19.28 -8.50 23.30
CA ASN A 856 18.94 -8.64 24.71
C ASN A 856 17.92 -7.58 25.19
N ALA A 857 17.81 -6.43 24.50
CA ALA A 857 16.82 -5.41 24.84
C ALA A 857 15.39 -5.89 24.61
N ILE A 858 15.17 -6.91 23.75
CA ILE A 858 13.85 -7.56 23.60
C ILE A 858 13.40 -8.10 24.97
N TYR A 859 14.22 -8.94 25.58
CA TYR A 859 13.91 -9.62 26.84
C TYR A 859 13.87 -8.65 28.03
N ARG A 860 14.83 -7.71 28.09
CA ARG A 860 14.84 -6.72 29.17
C ARG A 860 13.61 -5.85 29.20
N LYS A 861 13.19 -5.35 28.04
CA LYS A 861 12.00 -4.49 27.95
C LYS A 861 10.69 -5.23 28.20
N MET A 862 10.63 -6.50 27.83
CA MET A 862 9.44 -7.32 28.09
C MET A 862 9.28 -7.65 29.55
N PHE A 863 10.33 -8.17 30.17
CA PHE A 863 10.29 -8.71 31.52
C PHE A 863 10.75 -7.73 32.60
N GLY A 864 10.94 -6.43 32.25
CA GLY A 864 11.27 -5.37 33.20
C GLY A 864 12.68 -5.46 33.80
N TYR A 865 13.61 -6.20 33.15
CA TYR A 865 14.99 -6.31 33.63
C TYR A 865 15.77 -5.02 33.42
N SER A 866 16.66 -4.69 34.37
CA SER A 866 17.56 -3.55 34.22
C SER A 866 18.61 -3.82 33.13
N TYR A 867 19.21 -2.76 32.60
CA TYR A 867 20.23 -2.89 31.54
C TYR A 867 21.51 -3.63 32.01
N ARG A 868 21.73 -3.74 33.32
CA ARG A 868 22.88 -4.42 33.93
C ARG A 868 22.66 -5.93 34.14
N GLU A 869 21.42 -6.36 34.15
CA GLU A 869 21.09 -7.77 34.42
C GLU A 869 21.33 -8.62 33.20
N SER A 870 21.84 -9.85 33.45
CA SER A 870 21.98 -10.87 32.41
C SER A 870 20.62 -11.47 32.08
N VAL A 871 20.33 -11.64 30.78
CA VAL A 871 19.11 -12.30 30.30
C VAL A 871 19.35 -13.70 29.78
N THR A 872 20.58 -14.23 29.89
CA THR A 872 20.95 -15.54 29.33
C THR A 872 20.15 -16.68 29.97
N ALA A 873 20.00 -16.68 31.30
CA ALA A 873 19.20 -17.70 31.98
C ALA A 873 17.71 -17.64 31.58
N LEU A 874 17.18 -16.42 31.42
CA LEU A 874 15.82 -16.22 30.93
C LEU A 874 15.65 -16.71 29.48
N GLN A 875 16.61 -16.41 28.59
CA GLN A 875 16.57 -16.91 27.21
C GLN A 875 16.52 -18.44 27.17
N HIS A 876 17.38 -19.13 27.96
CA HIS A 876 17.37 -20.58 28.01
C HIS A 876 16.08 -21.15 28.64
N ALA A 877 15.54 -20.51 29.68
CA ALA A 877 14.28 -20.89 30.28
C ALA A 877 13.07 -20.77 29.30
N LEU A 878 13.15 -19.84 28.36
CA LEU A 878 12.16 -19.64 27.30
C LEU A 878 12.46 -20.48 26.05
N ASP A 879 13.48 -21.36 26.08
CA ASP A 879 13.97 -22.11 24.91
C ASP A 879 14.35 -21.20 23.74
N ARG A 880 15.06 -20.12 24.05
CA ARG A 880 15.53 -19.16 23.06
C ARG A 880 17.05 -19.08 23.05
N PRO A 881 17.67 -19.04 21.84
CA PRO A 881 19.12 -18.94 21.72
C PRO A 881 19.62 -17.59 22.20
N THR A 882 20.84 -17.56 22.69
CA THR A 882 21.62 -16.32 22.83
C THR A 882 21.90 -15.73 21.46
N TRP A 883 22.36 -14.44 21.42
CA TRP A 883 22.73 -13.80 20.15
C TRP A 883 23.79 -14.58 19.38
N GLU A 884 24.80 -15.07 20.08
CA GLU A 884 25.91 -15.83 19.52
C GLU A 884 25.43 -17.15 18.91
N GLU A 885 24.62 -17.90 19.63
CA GLU A 885 24.03 -19.16 19.16
C GLU A 885 23.11 -18.93 17.95
N LEU A 886 22.31 -17.86 17.97
CA LEU A 886 21.45 -17.49 16.84
C LEU A 886 22.27 -17.20 15.57
N VAL A 887 23.32 -16.40 15.70
CA VAL A 887 24.21 -16.04 14.58
C VAL A 887 24.90 -17.28 14.03
N GLU A 888 25.42 -18.14 14.91
CA GLU A 888 26.09 -19.37 14.53
C GLU A 888 25.16 -20.36 13.84
N ALA A 889 23.99 -20.59 14.38
CA ALA A 889 22.95 -21.42 13.78
C ALA A 889 22.53 -20.93 12.38
N ARG A 890 22.36 -19.61 12.21
CA ARG A 890 22.02 -19.01 10.90
C ARG A 890 23.16 -19.18 9.90
N LYS A 891 24.40 -18.92 10.30
CA LYS A 891 25.58 -19.14 9.45
C LYS A 891 25.71 -20.62 9.06
N GLY A 892 25.52 -21.53 10.00
CA GLY A 892 25.54 -22.99 9.74
C GLY A 892 24.47 -23.40 8.72
N LYS A 893 23.21 -23.01 8.93
CA LYS A 893 22.11 -23.28 8.00
C LYS A 893 22.35 -22.67 6.62
N PHE A 894 22.91 -21.46 6.56
CA PHE A 894 23.25 -20.81 5.28
C PHE A 894 24.30 -21.61 4.51
N ILE A 895 25.38 -22.02 5.17
CA ILE A 895 26.45 -22.80 4.55
C ILE A 895 25.94 -24.18 4.08
N GLN A 896 25.07 -24.86 4.87
CA GLN A 896 24.43 -26.09 4.44
C GLN A 896 23.60 -25.91 3.17
N ARG A 897 22.79 -24.83 3.10
CA ARG A 897 22.02 -24.51 1.88
C ARG A 897 22.94 -24.26 0.69
N CYS A 898 24.01 -23.51 0.87
CA CYS A 898 25.00 -23.27 -0.18
C CYS A 898 25.63 -24.57 -0.68
N ARG A 899 25.95 -25.52 0.19
CA ARG A 899 26.48 -26.84 -0.18
C ARG A 899 25.47 -27.66 -0.98
N ARG A 900 24.21 -27.63 -0.58
CA ARG A 900 23.15 -28.49 -1.16
C ARG A 900 22.64 -27.98 -2.49
N TYR A 901 22.46 -26.65 -2.63
CA TYR A 901 21.67 -26.07 -3.73
C TYR A 901 22.45 -25.15 -4.65
N SER A 902 23.67 -24.73 -4.31
CA SER A 902 24.38 -23.77 -5.14
C SER A 902 25.08 -24.41 -6.31
N SER A 903 24.63 -24.07 -7.53
CA SER A 903 25.35 -24.33 -8.78
C SER A 903 26.44 -23.30 -9.05
N HIS A 904 26.46 -22.17 -8.30
CA HIS A 904 27.35 -21.04 -8.54
C HIS A 904 28.81 -21.37 -8.18
N ALA A 905 29.72 -21.21 -9.17
CA ALA A 905 31.13 -21.57 -9.01
C ALA A 905 31.82 -20.86 -7.83
N LEU A 906 31.60 -19.55 -7.66
CA LEU A 906 32.18 -18.79 -6.53
C LEU A 906 31.67 -19.31 -5.17
N ILE A 907 30.39 -19.58 -5.03
CA ILE A 907 29.84 -20.11 -3.78
C ILE A 907 30.49 -21.46 -3.48
N ARG A 908 30.61 -22.34 -4.47
CA ARG A 908 31.29 -23.64 -4.28
C ARG A 908 32.74 -23.47 -3.84
N ILE A 909 33.48 -22.58 -4.49
CA ILE A 909 34.87 -22.30 -4.08
C ILE A 909 34.93 -21.87 -2.62
N PHE A 910 34.11 -20.89 -2.23
CA PHE A 910 34.16 -20.32 -0.87
C PHE A 910 33.67 -21.28 0.21
N VAL A 911 32.72 -22.17 -0.10
CA VAL A 911 32.17 -23.13 0.87
C VAL A 911 33.08 -24.35 1.02
N HIS A 912 33.83 -24.78 -0.03
CA HIS A 912 34.73 -25.92 0.02
C HIS A 912 36.13 -25.55 0.53
N GLN A 913 36.54 -24.29 0.54
CA GLN A 913 37.85 -23.87 1.06
C GLN A 913 38.07 -24.14 2.57
N ARG A 914 37.04 -24.47 3.35
CA ARG A 914 37.15 -24.85 4.76
C ARG A 914 37.65 -26.27 4.99
N GLY A 915 37.98 -27.04 3.95
CA GLY A 915 38.48 -28.41 4.04
C GLY A 915 39.96 -28.64 3.87
N GLY A 916 40.77 -27.61 3.56
CA GLY A 916 42.23 -27.76 3.32
C GLY A 916 43.05 -26.70 4.06
N GLY A 917 43.83 -27.16 5.02
CA GLY A 917 44.77 -26.54 5.92
C GLY A 917 45.21 -25.09 5.67
N GLY A 918 44.70 -24.17 6.46
CA GLY A 918 45.30 -22.90 6.83
C GLY A 918 45.11 -22.73 8.35
N PRO A 919 45.94 -21.96 9.04
CA PRO A 919 45.96 -21.94 10.49
C PRO A 919 44.58 -21.67 11.04
N SER A 920 44.19 -22.51 11.99
CA SER A 920 42.94 -22.45 12.74
C SER A 920 42.69 -21.03 13.26
N ALA A 921 41.85 -20.26 12.57
CA ALA A 921 41.15 -19.19 13.21
C ALA A 921 40.19 -19.82 14.19
N ARG A 922 40.54 -19.92 15.44
CA ARG A 922 39.71 -20.30 16.56
C ARG A 922 38.43 -19.51 16.46
N ILE A 923 37.31 -20.25 16.37
CA ILE A 923 35.97 -19.72 16.56
C ILE A 923 35.94 -19.36 18.07
N HIS A 924 36.05 -18.12 18.38
CA HIS A 924 35.68 -17.55 19.68
C HIS A 924 34.59 -16.54 19.47
#